data_d08fbf15ebfaa1afa3e42a94a3247166
#
_entry.id   d08fbf15ebfaa1afa3e42a94a3247166
#
_cell.length_a   1.000
_cell.length_b   1.000
_cell.length_c   1.000
_cell.angle_alpha   90.00
_cell.angle_beta   90.00
_cell.angle_gamma   90.00
#
_symmetry.space_group_name_H-M   'P 1'
#
loop_
_entity.id
_entity.type
_entity.pdbx_description
1 polymer ?
#
loop_
_entity_poly.entity_id
_entity_poly.type
_entity_poly.pdbx_seq_one_letter_code
_entity_poly.pdbx_strand_id
1 'polypeptide(L)'
;MIRTVIPIILAASAALAAGAQLQIGKDIVTRNDALRATLKLKEALRGAGRLKLTWTDCYGRTVAVVEKDVQVAGDSLAVELPLSRAVAMQNFLAAELTVGDAALRAPKQSFIVTPAETKWDDYQIIMYYAYNTPAQQWALRDVGITAGQIQSDRTQTPDGGKRWWSYNYRCYCDQINHRYFAAYHSPAYNPKHKKQQEAEAAYRRDRTSVEPFKRNPCFHDLEARKAAMARQRRAVQMQMPFKPFLYGTDECGTGNLVEAIDFCFDPRCLAAFRKWLTAEYGSLAAINAEWGTDFKKLADVVPLTTDQMMARAGENFSPWADHRHFMNKVFADVLKEGCDVLKEVDAEAIGGIVGAQMPSAFGGYDYWLLSEALDCIEPYNIGNNREIWRSLAPDKPAITTAFGFGDMEVWRLWYQFLHGDRGIIIYDEKNRYLNADAAPTKLGVDIAPTYKELTGGLRKQLAYMEQVNDPVAIHYSHPSITAHWMLEVRPTGKNWINRGSASERRSSEFLRLRESVTKLLEDNLRQYYFVSYGQLENGAFDKMDAKVLILPQSIAMSKAECDAVRRFVARGGTVIADCRTALMDEHCKLLAKGQLDDLFGIERKDMTFAPGKPGLKLCIRGMTPVQELVGVRAAEPGVRAAEGAAPWFVDADDRPCVIVKEHPGGGRTIYLNAAITDYHRWRLKPGEGNALRQLMGAIVEKAAGPAQYAVTTADGGHPPGLELHPWRCGDLRILGIHRNYQLRVSELGPPEYRSQAALEKPMKLKLDLGKAHAVYDQRAGKYLGKRRNITFDMPTYEPVIFSILPEPVEAMTITAPAAAKPGELVKATLKLKGKALGQTHAFRVSVLGPDAKELRMLTQTLVAGKGQAEWMVPIAASDPAGEYTLRARDVATGVSAEHKLKVE
;
A
#
# COMPACT_ATOMS: atom_id res chain seq x y z
N MET A 1 -23.34 -19.90 -58.22
CA MET A 1 -22.29 -20.53 -59.01
C MET A 1 -21.65 -19.47 -59.87
N ILE A 2 -20.56 -18.88 -59.50
CA ILE A 2 -19.55 -18.27 -60.38
C ILE A 2 -18.25 -18.41 -59.60
N ARG A 3 -17.39 -19.36 -60.03
CA ARG A 3 -16.02 -19.52 -59.51
C ARG A 3 -15.13 -18.57 -60.25
N THR A 4 -14.58 -17.56 -59.55
CA THR A 4 -13.51 -16.74 -60.07
C THR A 4 -12.20 -17.39 -59.73
N VAL A 5 -11.49 -17.90 -60.69
CA VAL A 5 -10.13 -18.47 -60.58
C VAL A 5 -9.16 -17.28 -60.55
N ILE A 6 -8.48 -17.12 -59.42
CA ILE A 6 -7.32 -16.21 -59.30
C ILE A 6 -6.06 -17.02 -59.70
N PRO A 7 -5.27 -16.58 -60.64
CA PRO A 7 -4.02 -17.26 -61.00
C PRO A 7 -3.00 -17.06 -59.88
N ILE A 8 -2.56 -18.17 -59.28
CA ILE A 8 -1.42 -18.22 -58.37
C ILE A 8 -0.17 -18.03 -59.19
N ILE A 9 0.47 -16.86 -59.10
CA ILE A 9 1.84 -16.66 -59.58
C ILE A 9 2.74 -17.36 -58.56
N LEU A 10 3.18 -18.56 -58.87
CA LEU A 10 4.26 -19.25 -58.18
C LEU A 10 5.58 -18.53 -58.55
N ALA A 11 5.99 -17.58 -57.72
CA ALA A 11 7.40 -17.23 -57.66
C ALA A 11 8.11 -18.41 -57.02
N ALA A 12 9.01 -19.06 -57.77
CA ALA A 12 9.89 -20.10 -57.26
C ALA A 12 10.81 -19.48 -56.19
N SER A 13 10.36 -19.48 -54.93
CA SER A 13 11.27 -19.30 -53.80
C SER A 13 12.07 -20.61 -53.70
N ALA A 14 13.36 -20.57 -53.99
CA ALA A 14 14.28 -21.64 -53.62
C ALA A 14 14.02 -22.00 -52.16
N ALA A 15 13.65 -23.24 -51.89
CA ALA A 15 13.39 -23.70 -50.55
C ALA A 15 14.71 -23.63 -49.74
N LEU A 16 14.88 -22.61 -48.94
CA LEU A 16 15.99 -22.45 -48.00
C LEU A 16 16.04 -23.71 -47.10
N ALA A 17 17.10 -24.49 -47.22
CA ALA A 17 17.30 -25.66 -46.40
C ALA A 17 17.53 -25.26 -44.93
N ALA A 18 16.95 -25.97 -43.97
CA ALA A 18 17.20 -25.77 -42.52
C ALA A 18 18.64 -26.26 -42.19
N GLY A 19 19.63 -25.48 -42.60
CA GLY A 19 21.08 -25.75 -42.52
C GLY A 19 21.78 -25.01 -41.38
N ALA A 20 21.06 -24.18 -40.61
CA ALA A 20 21.62 -23.42 -39.52
C ALA A 20 20.69 -23.40 -38.27
N GLN A 21 21.26 -23.12 -37.12
CA GLN A 21 20.55 -22.96 -35.85
C GLN A 21 21.01 -21.65 -35.19
N LEU A 22 20.07 -20.86 -34.69
CA LEU A 22 20.36 -19.68 -33.90
C LEU A 22 20.42 -20.04 -32.41
N GLN A 23 21.53 -19.81 -31.76
CA GLN A 23 21.73 -20.00 -30.33
C GLN A 23 21.81 -18.64 -29.66
N ILE A 24 20.82 -18.30 -28.86
CA ILE A 24 20.77 -17.05 -28.07
C ILE A 24 21.56 -17.30 -26.78
N GLY A 25 22.53 -16.44 -26.48
CA GLY A 25 23.40 -16.58 -25.30
C GLY A 25 22.64 -16.32 -24.00
N LYS A 26 21.85 -15.24 -23.95
CA LYS A 26 20.89 -14.96 -22.86
C LYS A 26 19.55 -14.69 -23.50
N ASP A 27 18.54 -15.45 -23.11
CA ASP A 27 17.17 -15.30 -23.61
C ASP A 27 16.33 -14.28 -22.85
N ILE A 28 16.89 -13.66 -21.78
CA ILE A 28 16.31 -12.54 -21.03
C ILE A 28 17.37 -11.43 -20.97
N VAL A 29 17.07 -10.30 -21.59
CA VAL A 29 17.98 -9.16 -21.76
C VAL A 29 17.24 -7.87 -21.43
N THR A 30 17.96 -6.81 -21.06
CA THR A 30 17.34 -5.49 -20.82
C THR A 30 17.30 -4.68 -22.12
N ARG A 31 16.42 -3.70 -22.19
CA ARG A 31 16.29 -2.81 -23.37
C ARG A 31 17.59 -2.05 -23.70
N ASN A 32 18.42 -1.79 -22.70
CA ASN A 32 19.68 -1.07 -22.88
C ASN A 32 20.83 -1.96 -23.34
N ASP A 33 20.63 -3.29 -23.33
CA ASP A 33 21.62 -4.24 -23.80
C ASP A 33 21.52 -4.49 -25.30
N ALA A 34 22.47 -5.25 -25.84
CA ALA A 34 22.35 -5.88 -27.14
C ALA A 34 22.08 -7.39 -26.97
N LEU A 35 21.20 -7.93 -27.79
CA LEU A 35 21.02 -9.38 -27.89
C LEU A 35 22.24 -9.99 -28.57
N ARG A 36 22.93 -10.90 -27.89
CA ARG A 36 24.04 -11.67 -28.44
C ARG A 36 23.59 -13.09 -28.74
N ALA A 37 23.84 -13.54 -29.97
CA ALA A 37 23.53 -14.87 -30.45
C ALA A 37 24.65 -15.43 -31.29
N THR A 38 24.66 -16.74 -31.47
CA THR A 38 25.56 -17.42 -32.40
C THR A 38 24.75 -18.17 -33.44
N LEU A 39 24.97 -17.91 -34.69
CA LEU A 39 24.45 -18.70 -35.80
C LEU A 39 25.36 -19.91 -35.98
N LYS A 40 24.90 -21.09 -35.62
CA LYS A 40 25.58 -22.38 -35.81
C LYS A 40 25.18 -22.98 -37.13
N LEU A 41 26.15 -23.34 -37.93
CA LEU A 41 25.98 -23.99 -39.25
C LEU A 41 26.12 -25.49 -39.07
N LYS A 42 25.37 -26.28 -39.82
CA LYS A 42 25.51 -27.76 -39.82
C LYS A 42 26.84 -28.18 -40.40
N GLU A 43 27.34 -27.43 -41.35
CA GLU A 43 28.63 -27.63 -42.00
C GLU A 43 29.43 -26.33 -42.00
N ALA A 44 30.75 -26.45 -41.87
CA ALA A 44 31.64 -25.31 -41.92
C ALA A 44 31.67 -24.68 -43.33
N LEU A 45 31.41 -23.38 -43.38
CA LEU A 45 31.49 -22.59 -44.63
C LEU A 45 32.66 -21.56 -44.56
N ARG A 46 33.19 -21.22 -45.68
CA ARG A 46 34.22 -20.19 -45.80
C ARG A 46 33.94 -19.27 -46.97
N GLY A 47 34.07 -17.98 -46.76
CA GLY A 47 33.94 -16.96 -47.81
C GLY A 47 33.12 -15.75 -47.39
N ALA A 48 33.00 -14.79 -48.29
CA ALA A 48 32.10 -13.68 -48.14
C ALA A 48 30.66 -14.13 -48.23
N GLY A 49 29.83 -13.65 -47.35
CA GLY A 49 28.39 -13.98 -47.31
C GLY A 49 27.54 -12.77 -46.90
N ARG A 50 26.23 -12.91 -47.06
CA ARG A 50 25.25 -11.90 -46.65
C ARG A 50 24.36 -12.49 -45.54
N LEU A 51 24.39 -11.88 -44.38
CA LEU A 51 23.56 -12.22 -43.26
C LEU A 51 22.36 -11.30 -43.21
N LYS A 52 21.16 -11.91 -43.11
CA LYS A 52 19.91 -11.19 -42.88
C LYS A 52 19.31 -11.64 -41.53
N LEU A 53 19.09 -10.70 -40.62
CA LEU A 53 18.45 -10.89 -39.34
C LEU A 53 17.06 -10.27 -39.37
N THR A 54 16.04 -11.05 -38.98
CA THR A 54 14.66 -10.58 -38.90
C THR A 54 14.21 -10.63 -37.47
N TRP A 55 14.02 -9.45 -36.84
CA TRP A 55 13.51 -9.31 -35.51
C TRP A 55 12.01 -9.00 -35.53
N THR A 56 11.18 -9.89 -34.93
CA THR A 56 9.74 -9.69 -34.81
C THR A 56 9.34 -9.65 -33.34
N ASP A 57 8.23 -8.99 -33.02
CA ASP A 57 7.64 -8.96 -31.69
C ASP A 57 6.35 -9.80 -31.59
N CYS A 58 5.79 -9.94 -30.37
CA CYS A 58 4.59 -10.71 -30.14
C CYS A 58 3.31 -10.05 -30.68
N TYR A 59 3.38 -8.78 -31.13
CA TYR A 59 2.28 -8.12 -31.83
C TYR A 59 2.28 -8.42 -33.34
N GLY A 60 3.19 -9.29 -33.81
CA GLY A 60 3.34 -9.67 -35.19
C GLY A 60 4.07 -8.65 -36.04
N ARG A 61 4.67 -7.61 -35.43
CA ARG A 61 5.42 -6.59 -36.18
C ARG A 61 6.84 -7.07 -36.44
N THR A 62 7.37 -6.80 -37.62
CA THR A 62 8.81 -6.85 -37.89
C THR A 62 9.45 -5.57 -37.38
N VAL A 63 10.07 -5.66 -36.16
CA VAL A 63 10.69 -4.49 -35.52
C VAL A 63 11.88 -3.96 -36.32
N ALA A 64 12.74 -4.89 -36.79
CA ALA A 64 13.87 -4.55 -37.64
C ALA A 64 14.26 -5.70 -38.59
N VAL A 65 14.76 -5.33 -39.75
CA VAL A 65 15.52 -6.20 -40.63
C VAL A 65 16.93 -5.62 -40.74
N VAL A 66 17.92 -6.43 -40.36
CA VAL A 66 19.34 -6.04 -40.44
C VAL A 66 20.03 -6.94 -41.45
N GLU A 67 20.46 -6.34 -42.55
CA GLU A 67 21.28 -7.01 -43.56
C GLU A 67 22.72 -6.52 -43.45
N LYS A 68 23.69 -7.42 -43.47
CA LYS A 68 25.11 -7.08 -43.42
C LYS A 68 25.93 -8.10 -44.15
N ASP A 69 27.00 -7.61 -44.82
CA ASP A 69 28.02 -8.48 -45.36
C ASP A 69 28.87 -9.05 -44.22
N VAL A 70 29.19 -10.32 -44.32
CA VAL A 70 29.92 -11.06 -43.28
C VAL A 70 30.98 -11.94 -43.92
N GLN A 71 32.09 -12.13 -43.22
CA GLN A 71 33.11 -13.11 -43.58
C GLN A 71 32.92 -14.37 -42.71
N VAL A 72 32.52 -15.43 -43.34
CA VAL A 72 32.33 -16.73 -42.66
C VAL A 72 33.63 -17.54 -42.73
N ALA A 73 34.09 -18.06 -41.62
CA ALA A 73 35.36 -18.78 -41.49
C ALA A 73 35.24 -20.05 -40.62
N GLY A 74 34.14 -20.79 -40.76
CA GLY A 74 33.90 -22.00 -39.97
C GLY A 74 32.43 -22.38 -39.84
N ASP A 75 32.07 -22.99 -38.74
CA ASP A 75 30.73 -23.51 -38.43
C ASP A 75 29.89 -22.58 -37.54
N SER A 76 30.37 -21.37 -37.26
CA SER A 76 29.68 -20.44 -36.40
C SER A 76 29.94 -18.97 -36.77
N LEU A 77 28.91 -18.13 -36.57
CA LEU A 77 28.97 -16.69 -36.80
C LEU A 77 28.34 -15.96 -35.63
N ALA A 78 29.06 -15.03 -35.03
CA ALA A 78 28.53 -14.18 -33.94
C ALA A 78 27.54 -13.14 -34.49
N VAL A 79 26.45 -12.98 -33.76
CA VAL A 79 25.35 -12.04 -34.10
C VAL A 79 25.10 -11.13 -32.91
N GLU A 80 24.99 -9.82 -33.17
CA GLU A 80 24.63 -8.83 -32.18
C GLU A 80 23.52 -7.93 -32.71
N LEU A 81 22.50 -7.64 -31.89
CA LEU A 81 21.32 -6.85 -32.22
C LEU A 81 21.01 -5.84 -31.13
N PRO A 82 21.09 -4.52 -31.37
CA PRO A 82 20.67 -3.50 -30.41
C PRO A 82 19.17 -3.55 -30.13
N LEU A 83 18.76 -3.41 -28.87
CA LEU A 83 17.36 -3.58 -28.41
C LEU A 83 16.61 -2.29 -28.12
N SER A 84 17.16 -1.12 -28.40
CA SER A 84 16.55 0.20 -28.12
C SER A 84 15.17 0.41 -28.75
N ARG A 85 14.83 -0.36 -29.80
CA ARG A 85 13.51 -0.32 -30.48
C ARG A 85 12.48 -1.28 -29.87
N ALA A 86 12.84 -2.08 -28.88
CA ALA A 86 11.93 -3.03 -28.27
C ALA A 86 10.78 -2.30 -27.55
N VAL A 87 9.56 -2.63 -27.88
CA VAL A 87 8.35 -2.18 -27.17
C VAL A 87 7.63 -3.35 -26.51
N ALA A 88 7.75 -4.53 -27.10
CA ALA A 88 7.22 -5.76 -26.54
C ALA A 88 8.24 -6.42 -25.60
N MET A 89 7.72 -7.13 -24.61
CA MET A 89 8.54 -7.96 -23.72
C MET A 89 8.95 -9.25 -24.44
N GLN A 90 8.03 -9.92 -25.12
CA GLN A 90 8.30 -11.12 -25.91
C GLN A 90 8.69 -10.77 -27.35
N ASN A 91 9.85 -11.24 -27.76
CA ASN A 91 10.43 -10.98 -29.08
C ASN A 91 10.97 -12.26 -29.70
N PHE A 92 11.25 -12.21 -31.00
CA PHE A 92 11.75 -13.36 -31.78
C PHE A 92 12.82 -12.91 -32.79
N LEU A 93 13.89 -13.67 -32.94
CA LEU A 93 14.94 -13.44 -33.92
C LEU A 93 15.05 -14.63 -34.88
N ALA A 94 15.02 -14.38 -36.15
CA ALA A 94 15.34 -15.34 -37.23
C ALA A 94 16.60 -14.88 -37.98
N ALA A 95 17.33 -15.81 -38.56
CA ALA A 95 18.52 -15.51 -39.36
C ALA A 95 18.51 -16.28 -40.68
N GLU A 96 18.94 -15.62 -41.73
CA GLU A 96 19.20 -16.16 -43.08
C GLU A 96 20.64 -15.81 -43.44
N LEU A 97 21.41 -16.77 -43.98
CA LEU A 97 22.80 -16.59 -44.39
C LEU A 97 22.97 -17.13 -45.77
N THR A 98 23.53 -16.32 -46.67
CA THR A 98 23.95 -16.73 -48.03
C THR A 98 25.46 -16.65 -48.11
N VAL A 99 26.13 -17.72 -48.53
CA VAL A 99 27.57 -17.79 -48.77
C VAL A 99 27.79 -18.53 -50.11
N GLY A 100 28.21 -17.83 -51.15
CA GLY A 100 28.22 -18.38 -52.52
C GLY A 100 26.82 -18.88 -52.90
N ASP A 101 26.71 -20.14 -53.36
CA ASP A 101 25.43 -20.77 -53.71
C ASP A 101 24.66 -21.36 -52.50
N ALA A 102 25.26 -21.35 -51.31
CA ALA A 102 24.63 -21.89 -50.12
C ALA A 102 23.68 -20.83 -49.47
N ALA A 103 22.40 -21.15 -49.41
CA ALA A 103 21.39 -20.35 -48.72
C ALA A 103 20.84 -21.13 -47.51
N LEU A 104 21.14 -20.65 -46.32
CA LEU A 104 20.80 -21.29 -45.03
C LEU A 104 19.81 -20.45 -44.25
N ARG A 105 18.91 -21.12 -43.51
CA ARG A 105 17.93 -20.50 -42.64
C ARG A 105 17.99 -21.11 -41.25
N ALA A 106 18.08 -20.26 -40.22
CA ALA A 106 17.87 -20.64 -38.85
C ALA A 106 16.42 -20.33 -38.45
N PRO A 107 15.70 -21.30 -37.84
CA PRO A 107 14.37 -21.08 -37.28
C PRO A 107 14.37 -19.95 -36.24
N LYS A 108 13.25 -19.27 -36.16
CA LYS A 108 13.08 -18.16 -35.22
C LYS A 108 13.19 -18.63 -33.76
N GLN A 109 13.99 -17.92 -32.98
CA GLN A 109 14.19 -18.16 -31.55
C GLN A 109 13.53 -17.02 -30.75
N SER A 110 12.92 -17.35 -29.62
CA SER A 110 12.29 -16.39 -28.73
C SER A 110 13.28 -15.81 -27.71
N PHE A 111 13.08 -14.55 -27.33
CA PHE A 111 13.79 -13.89 -26.24
C PHE A 111 12.89 -12.84 -25.59
N ILE A 112 13.21 -12.48 -24.34
CA ILE A 112 12.48 -11.53 -23.54
C ILE A 112 13.30 -10.26 -23.34
N VAL A 113 12.68 -9.11 -23.58
CA VAL A 113 13.27 -7.79 -23.30
C VAL A 113 12.58 -7.18 -22.10
N THR A 114 13.33 -6.96 -21.03
CA THR A 114 12.82 -6.34 -19.80
C THR A 114 13.15 -4.84 -19.75
N PRO A 115 12.45 -4.03 -18.93
CA PRO A 115 12.83 -2.66 -18.67
C PRO A 115 14.25 -2.58 -18.08
N ALA A 116 14.94 -1.47 -18.32
CA ALA A 116 16.25 -1.22 -17.71
C ALA A 116 16.14 -1.02 -16.18
N GLU A 117 15.04 -0.43 -15.73
CA GLU A 117 14.79 -0.07 -14.32
C GLU A 117 13.57 -0.79 -13.79
N THR A 118 13.57 -1.08 -12.47
CA THR A 118 12.45 -1.72 -11.76
C THR A 118 11.48 -0.70 -11.16
N LYS A 119 11.68 0.58 -11.36
CA LYS A 119 10.94 1.64 -10.68
C LYS A 119 9.44 1.41 -10.70
N TRP A 120 8.84 1.44 -9.50
CA TRP A 120 7.41 1.24 -9.31
C TRP A 120 6.70 2.57 -9.00
N ASP A 121 6.44 3.34 -10.05
CA ASP A 121 5.74 4.63 -10.00
C ASP A 121 4.42 4.66 -10.79
N ASP A 122 4.13 3.63 -11.58
CA ASP A 122 2.83 3.41 -12.20
C ASP A 122 1.87 2.63 -11.30
N TYR A 123 0.55 2.84 -11.46
CA TYR A 123 -0.45 1.99 -10.81
C TYR A 123 -0.52 0.63 -11.48
N GLN A 124 -0.56 -0.44 -10.69
CA GLN A 124 -0.62 -1.81 -11.20
C GLN A 124 -1.96 -2.47 -10.87
N ILE A 125 -2.58 -3.09 -11.86
CA ILE A 125 -3.71 -4.00 -11.70
C ILE A 125 -3.18 -5.41 -11.86
N ILE A 126 -3.12 -6.16 -10.76
CA ILE A 126 -2.38 -7.42 -10.66
C ILE A 126 -3.38 -8.58 -10.61
N MET A 127 -3.26 -9.53 -11.51
CA MET A 127 -4.05 -10.76 -11.45
C MET A 127 -3.38 -11.78 -10.51
N TYR A 128 -4.10 -12.19 -9.47
CA TYR A 128 -3.62 -13.19 -8.50
C TYR A 128 -3.53 -14.59 -9.11
N TYR A 129 -4.61 -15.04 -9.78
CA TYR A 129 -4.64 -16.31 -10.47
C TYR A 129 -4.42 -16.12 -11.96
N ALA A 130 -3.70 -17.07 -12.57
CA ALA A 130 -3.50 -17.09 -14.01
C ALA A 130 -4.64 -17.83 -14.69
N TYR A 131 -5.26 -17.20 -15.66
CA TYR A 131 -6.17 -17.86 -16.59
C TYR A 131 -5.43 -18.94 -17.41
N ASN A 132 -6.16 -19.98 -17.84
CA ASN A 132 -5.51 -21.21 -18.29
C ASN A 132 -5.11 -21.21 -19.77
N THR A 133 -5.76 -20.43 -20.62
CA THR A 133 -5.49 -20.42 -22.06
C THR A 133 -4.69 -19.19 -22.52
N PRO A 134 -3.86 -19.32 -23.58
CA PRO A 134 -3.16 -18.18 -24.16
C PRO A 134 -4.10 -17.03 -24.56
N ALA A 135 -5.26 -17.36 -25.14
CA ALA A 135 -6.25 -16.36 -25.54
C ALA A 135 -6.76 -15.55 -24.33
N GLN A 136 -7.07 -16.21 -23.23
CA GLN A 136 -7.48 -15.55 -21.99
C GLN A 136 -6.35 -14.69 -21.40
N GLN A 137 -5.10 -15.16 -21.40
CA GLN A 137 -3.97 -14.36 -20.94
C GLN A 137 -3.83 -13.06 -21.75
N TRP A 138 -4.03 -13.11 -23.07
CA TRP A 138 -4.02 -11.90 -23.90
C TRP A 138 -5.22 -10.99 -23.64
N ALA A 139 -6.41 -11.55 -23.47
CA ALA A 139 -7.66 -10.79 -23.27
C ALA A 139 -7.71 -10.05 -21.92
N LEU A 140 -6.98 -10.48 -20.89
CA LEU A 140 -6.90 -9.76 -19.60
C LEU A 140 -6.49 -8.29 -19.76
N ARG A 141 -5.71 -7.96 -20.81
CA ARG A 141 -5.33 -6.56 -21.12
C ARG A 141 -6.52 -5.71 -21.53
N ASP A 142 -7.50 -6.29 -22.19
CA ASP A 142 -8.71 -5.57 -22.61
C ASP A 142 -9.56 -5.18 -21.41
N VAL A 143 -9.49 -5.96 -20.34
CA VAL A 143 -10.07 -5.62 -19.03
C VAL A 143 -9.24 -4.57 -18.28
N GLY A 144 -7.96 -4.42 -18.58
CA GLY A 144 -7.07 -3.44 -17.94
C GLY A 144 -6.04 -4.02 -16.96
N ILE A 145 -5.87 -5.34 -16.94
CA ILE A 145 -4.82 -6.00 -16.14
C ILE A 145 -3.45 -5.62 -16.68
N THR A 146 -2.50 -5.29 -15.79
CA THR A 146 -1.13 -4.85 -16.14
C THR A 146 -0.04 -5.80 -15.67
N ALA A 147 -0.36 -6.64 -14.68
CA ALA A 147 0.64 -7.53 -14.06
C ALA A 147 0.03 -8.84 -13.58
N GLY A 148 0.88 -9.79 -13.26
CA GLY A 148 0.50 -11.08 -12.71
C GLY A 148 1.39 -11.55 -11.57
N GLN A 149 0.92 -12.56 -10.85
CA GLN A 149 1.58 -13.12 -9.68
C GLN A 149 2.39 -14.36 -10.05
N ILE A 150 3.59 -14.46 -9.50
CA ILE A 150 4.42 -15.67 -9.48
C ILE A 150 4.34 -16.26 -8.07
N GLN A 151 3.77 -17.44 -7.93
CA GLN A 151 3.49 -18.05 -6.62
C GLN A 151 4.45 -19.18 -6.25
N SER A 152 4.72 -19.35 -4.96
CA SER A 152 5.32 -20.55 -4.33
C SER A 152 6.59 -21.05 -5.04
N ASP A 153 6.59 -22.30 -5.43
CA ASP A 153 7.77 -22.95 -6.03
C ASP A 153 8.14 -22.39 -7.42
N ARG A 154 7.20 -21.72 -8.11
CA ARG A 154 7.49 -21.07 -9.40
C ARG A 154 8.45 -19.90 -9.27
N THR A 155 8.59 -19.33 -8.07
CA THR A 155 9.60 -18.31 -7.80
C THR A 155 11.03 -18.86 -7.85
N GLN A 156 11.19 -20.17 -7.70
CA GLN A 156 12.47 -20.88 -7.66
C GLN A 156 12.99 -21.29 -9.04
N THR A 157 12.25 -21.02 -10.12
CA THR A 157 12.60 -21.33 -11.51
C THR A 157 12.33 -20.13 -12.42
N PRO A 158 13.03 -19.98 -13.56
CA PRO A 158 12.76 -18.90 -14.51
C PRO A 158 11.35 -18.93 -15.13
N ASP A 159 10.70 -20.10 -15.13
CA ASP A 159 9.41 -20.30 -15.80
C ASP A 159 8.30 -19.44 -15.22
N GLY A 160 8.39 -19.08 -13.93
CA GLY A 160 7.47 -18.17 -13.28
C GLY A 160 7.38 -16.80 -13.96
N GLY A 161 8.53 -16.16 -14.14
CA GLY A 161 8.64 -14.88 -14.82
C GLY A 161 8.39 -14.99 -16.34
N LYS A 162 8.96 -16.00 -16.99
CA LYS A 162 8.76 -16.23 -18.44
C LYS A 162 7.28 -16.30 -18.79
N ARG A 163 6.46 -16.95 -17.99
CA ARG A 163 5.03 -17.08 -18.23
C ARG A 163 4.35 -15.71 -18.41
N TRP A 164 4.58 -14.77 -17.50
CA TRP A 164 3.97 -13.45 -17.56
C TRP A 164 4.55 -12.58 -18.67
N TRP A 165 5.87 -12.54 -18.78
CA TRP A 165 6.55 -11.76 -19.81
C TRP A 165 6.24 -12.23 -21.22
N SER A 166 5.98 -13.53 -21.43
CA SER A 166 5.55 -14.07 -22.72
C SER A 166 4.24 -13.46 -23.23
N TYR A 167 3.40 -12.94 -22.29
CA TYR A 167 2.17 -12.22 -22.62
C TYR A 167 2.28 -10.71 -22.40
N ASN A 168 3.50 -10.18 -22.25
CA ASN A 168 3.78 -8.77 -22.00
C ASN A 168 3.19 -8.24 -20.68
N TYR A 169 3.13 -9.02 -19.60
CA TYR A 169 2.78 -8.56 -18.28
C TYR A 169 4.01 -8.38 -17.40
N ARG A 170 4.00 -7.34 -16.58
CA ARG A 170 4.89 -7.28 -15.43
C ARG A 170 4.49 -8.34 -14.41
N CYS A 171 5.34 -8.57 -13.42
CA CYS A 171 5.07 -9.57 -12.41
C CYS A 171 5.54 -9.12 -11.02
N TYR A 172 5.01 -9.79 -10.00
CA TYR A 172 5.56 -9.78 -8.66
C TYR A 172 5.67 -11.22 -8.16
N CYS A 173 6.59 -11.45 -7.25
CA CYS A 173 6.79 -12.74 -6.59
C CYS A 173 6.04 -12.76 -5.27
N ASP A 174 5.33 -13.86 -5.00
CA ASP A 174 4.60 -14.05 -3.77
C ASP A 174 4.82 -15.44 -3.19
N GLN A 175 4.45 -15.59 -1.92
CA GLN A 175 4.55 -16.87 -1.19
C GLN A 175 5.97 -17.48 -1.20
N ILE A 176 7.03 -16.65 -1.28
CA ILE A 176 8.41 -17.11 -1.42
C ILE A 176 8.80 -18.05 -0.26
N ASN A 177 8.40 -17.73 0.94
CA ASN A 177 8.66 -18.48 2.16
C ASN A 177 7.41 -18.78 2.96
N HIS A 178 6.28 -19.00 2.30
CA HIS A 178 5.00 -19.21 2.95
C HIS A 178 5.07 -20.25 4.08
N ARG A 179 5.78 -21.37 3.89
CA ARG A 179 5.93 -22.43 4.92
C ARG A 179 6.70 -22.00 6.17
N TYR A 180 7.48 -20.94 6.10
CA TYR A 180 8.27 -20.42 7.22
C TYR A 180 7.56 -19.24 7.91
N PHE A 181 7.06 -18.29 7.12
CA PHE A 181 6.45 -17.07 7.64
C PHE A 181 4.94 -17.15 7.85
N ALA A 182 4.25 -18.06 7.16
CA ALA A 182 2.79 -18.11 7.18
C ALA A 182 2.23 -18.25 8.60
N ALA A 183 1.16 -17.53 8.85
CA ALA A 183 0.29 -17.76 10.00
C ALA A 183 -0.53 -19.05 9.80
N TYR A 184 -0.93 -19.66 10.92
CA TYR A 184 -1.75 -20.87 10.90
C TYR A 184 -3.23 -20.47 10.76
N HIS A 185 -3.83 -20.58 9.58
CA HIS A 185 -5.23 -20.22 9.38
C HIS A 185 -6.07 -21.30 8.66
N SER A 186 -5.43 -22.24 7.97
CA SER A 186 -6.13 -23.36 7.34
C SER A 186 -5.30 -24.62 7.25
N PRO A 187 -5.79 -25.77 7.74
CA PRO A 187 -5.10 -27.07 7.61
C PRO A 187 -5.08 -27.58 6.18
N ALA A 188 -5.96 -27.10 5.30
CA ALA A 188 -6.02 -27.54 3.89
C ALA A 188 -4.74 -27.20 3.12
N TYR A 189 -4.05 -26.12 3.49
CA TYR A 189 -2.85 -25.67 2.76
C TYR A 189 -1.53 -26.26 3.29
N ASN A 190 -1.50 -26.74 4.54
CA ASN A 190 -0.26 -27.25 5.13
C ASN A 190 -0.54 -28.33 6.19
N PRO A 191 0.04 -29.53 6.07
CA PRO A 191 -0.09 -30.60 7.07
C PRO A 191 0.35 -30.18 8.49
N LYS A 192 1.27 -29.20 8.61
CA LYS A 192 1.67 -28.63 9.90
C LYS A 192 0.52 -27.92 10.61
N HIS A 193 -0.40 -27.28 9.84
CA HIS A 193 -1.61 -26.65 10.38
C HIS A 193 -2.53 -27.67 11.07
N LYS A 194 -2.63 -28.88 10.53
CA LYS A 194 -3.41 -29.95 11.14
C LYS A 194 -2.87 -30.32 12.53
N LYS A 195 -1.54 -30.50 12.65
CA LYS A 195 -0.89 -30.78 13.94
C LYS A 195 -1.10 -29.64 14.93
N GLN A 196 -1.02 -28.40 14.46
CA GLN A 196 -1.26 -27.24 15.28
C GLN A 196 -2.71 -27.21 15.77
N GLN A 197 -3.69 -27.43 14.91
CA GLN A 197 -5.11 -27.52 15.29
C GLN A 197 -5.39 -28.66 16.29
N GLU A 198 -4.74 -29.81 16.11
CA GLU A 198 -4.85 -30.92 17.07
C GLU A 198 -4.30 -30.52 18.45
N ALA A 199 -3.17 -29.79 18.47
CA ALA A 199 -2.58 -29.27 19.71
C ALA A 199 -3.48 -28.19 20.36
N GLU A 200 -4.05 -27.28 19.56
CA GLU A 200 -5.01 -26.28 20.04
C GLU A 200 -6.29 -26.93 20.58
N ALA A 201 -6.81 -27.95 19.90
CA ALA A 201 -7.97 -28.71 20.39
C ALA A 201 -7.65 -29.46 21.69
N ALA A 202 -6.42 -29.96 21.87
CA ALA A 202 -5.99 -30.56 23.14
C ALA A 202 -5.91 -29.49 24.24
N TYR A 203 -5.35 -28.32 23.95
CA TYR A 203 -5.30 -27.20 24.88
C TYR A 203 -6.68 -26.68 25.30
N ARG A 204 -7.64 -26.65 24.40
CA ARG A 204 -9.02 -26.29 24.75
C ARG A 204 -9.66 -27.22 25.77
N ARG A 205 -9.23 -28.49 25.80
CA ARG A 205 -9.65 -29.50 26.80
C ARG A 205 -8.85 -29.42 28.10
N ASP A 206 -7.53 -29.24 27.98
CA ASP A 206 -6.60 -29.13 29.10
C ASP A 206 -5.70 -27.90 28.95
N ARG A 207 -5.98 -26.84 29.68
CA ARG A 207 -5.32 -25.53 29.68
C ARG A 207 -3.97 -25.50 30.39
N THR A 208 -3.44 -26.65 30.82
CA THR A 208 -2.16 -26.71 31.54
C THR A 208 -0.96 -26.87 30.63
N SER A 209 -1.15 -27.38 29.42
CA SER A 209 -0.07 -27.65 28.46
C SER A 209 0.36 -26.41 27.67
N VAL A 210 1.65 -26.20 27.54
CA VAL A 210 2.25 -25.18 26.65
C VAL A 210 2.71 -25.76 25.28
N GLU A 211 2.45 -27.05 25.03
CA GLU A 211 2.85 -27.67 23.75
C GLU A 211 2.23 -27.00 22.52
N PRO A 212 0.95 -26.56 22.55
CA PRO A 212 0.34 -25.85 21.43
C PRO A 212 1.02 -24.49 21.12
N PHE A 213 1.76 -23.95 22.08
CA PHE A 213 2.43 -22.67 21.96
C PHE A 213 3.88 -22.77 21.42
N LYS A 214 4.30 -23.95 20.96
CA LYS A 214 5.55 -24.15 20.26
C LYS A 214 5.36 -24.00 18.76
N ARG A 215 5.82 -22.86 18.19
CA ARG A 215 5.73 -22.63 16.77
C ARG A 215 6.62 -23.61 15.97
N ASN A 216 6.14 -24.15 14.87
CA ASN A 216 6.89 -25.05 14.01
C ASN A 216 6.84 -24.61 12.53
N PRO A 217 7.96 -24.15 11.95
CA PRO A 217 9.25 -23.97 12.62
C PRO A 217 9.26 -22.79 13.58
N CYS A 218 10.01 -22.90 14.67
CA CYS A 218 10.32 -21.76 15.53
C CYS A 218 11.19 -20.76 14.78
N PHE A 219 10.96 -19.46 14.93
CA PHE A 219 11.80 -18.44 14.27
C PHE A 219 13.27 -18.45 14.74
N HIS A 220 13.55 -19.06 15.89
CA HIS A 220 14.90 -19.31 16.40
C HIS A 220 15.46 -20.69 16.04
N ASP A 221 14.80 -21.43 15.16
CA ASP A 221 15.37 -22.63 14.54
C ASP A 221 16.33 -22.23 13.44
N LEU A 222 17.64 -22.33 13.72
CA LEU A 222 18.70 -21.84 12.83
C LEU A 222 18.70 -22.55 11.47
N GLU A 223 18.40 -23.86 11.43
CA GLU A 223 18.40 -24.58 10.17
C GLU A 223 17.18 -24.21 9.31
N ALA A 224 16.01 -24.09 9.92
CA ALA A 224 14.82 -23.62 9.22
C ALA A 224 14.99 -22.18 8.71
N ARG A 225 15.62 -21.31 9.50
CA ARG A 225 15.92 -19.91 9.14
C ARG A 225 16.90 -19.83 7.98
N LYS A 226 18.02 -20.57 8.02
CA LYS A 226 18.97 -20.68 6.90
C LYS A 226 18.30 -21.16 5.62
N ALA A 227 17.48 -22.20 5.71
CA ALA A 227 16.75 -22.73 4.56
C ALA A 227 15.75 -21.70 3.98
N ALA A 228 15.09 -20.92 4.84
CA ALA A 228 14.20 -19.85 4.41
C ALA A 228 14.97 -18.74 3.67
N MET A 229 16.09 -18.28 4.21
CA MET A 229 16.94 -17.25 3.58
C MET A 229 17.56 -17.74 2.27
N ALA A 230 17.95 -19.01 2.19
CA ALA A 230 18.41 -19.61 0.94
C ALA A 230 17.31 -19.63 -0.15
N ARG A 231 16.04 -19.87 0.22
CA ARG A 231 14.92 -19.77 -0.72
C ARG A 231 14.67 -18.34 -1.19
N GLN A 232 14.76 -17.34 -0.29
CA GLN A 232 14.68 -15.91 -0.66
C GLN A 232 15.77 -15.59 -1.70
N ARG A 233 17.03 -15.89 -1.39
CA ARG A 233 18.17 -15.65 -2.30
C ARG A 233 17.94 -16.30 -3.67
N ARG A 234 17.54 -17.56 -3.69
CA ARG A 234 17.26 -18.29 -4.93
C ARG A 234 16.12 -17.65 -5.73
N ALA A 235 15.02 -17.23 -5.07
CA ALA A 235 13.90 -16.59 -5.74
C ALA A 235 14.35 -15.31 -6.47
N VAL A 236 15.14 -14.45 -5.81
CA VAL A 236 15.68 -13.24 -6.46
C VAL A 236 16.61 -13.62 -7.61
N GLN A 237 17.56 -14.54 -7.40
CA GLN A 237 18.47 -15.00 -8.48
C GLN A 237 17.74 -15.50 -9.73
N MET A 238 16.60 -16.18 -9.52
CA MET A 238 15.80 -16.72 -10.63
C MET A 238 14.90 -15.65 -11.29
N GLN A 239 14.39 -14.69 -10.51
CA GLN A 239 13.38 -13.76 -10.98
C GLN A 239 13.92 -12.36 -11.30
N MET A 240 15.08 -11.95 -10.77
CA MET A 240 15.64 -10.61 -11.03
C MET A 240 15.76 -10.23 -12.52
N PRO A 241 16.05 -11.16 -13.48
CA PRO A 241 16.05 -10.82 -14.90
C PRO A 241 14.69 -10.34 -15.41
N PHE A 242 13.60 -10.76 -14.77
CA PHE A 242 12.21 -10.35 -15.09
C PHE A 242 11.77 -9.08 -14.37
N LYS A 243 12.63 -8.48 -13.55
CA LYS A 243 12.35 -7.23 -12.83
C LYS A 243 10.99 -7.24 -12.10
N PRO A 244 10.73 -8.20 -11.18
CA PRO A 244 9.52 -8.14 -10.36
C PRO A 244 9.51 -6.86 -9.55
N PHE A 245 8.35 -6.22 -9.40
CA PHE A 245 8.23 -5.00 -8.63
C PHE A 245 8.04 -5.23 -7.12
N LEU A 246 7.80 -6.49 -6.70
CA LEU A 246 7.69 -6.90 -5.28
C LEU A 246 8.09 -8.37 -5.13
N TYR A 247 8.79 -8.66 -4.03
CA TYR A 247 9.00 -10.00 -3.51
C TYR A 247 8.25 -10.12 -2.18
N GLY A 248 7.09 -10.77 -2.20
CA GLY A 248 6.19 -10.85 -1.05
C GLY A 248 6.14 -12.24 -0.42
N THR A 249 5.64 -12.26 0.80
CA THR A 249 5.20 -13.46 1.46
C THR A 249 3.78 -13.23 1.99
N ASP A 250 2.89 -14.21 1.73
CA ASP A 250 1.46 -14.07 1.92
C ASP A 250 1.05 -14.45 3.34
N GLU A 251 0.10 -13.70 3.92
CA GLU A 251 -0.56 -13.96 5.22
C GLU A 251 0.40 -14.43 6.32
N CYS A 252 1.47 -13.68 6.51
CA CYS A 252 2.51 -13.97 7.48
C CYS A 252 2.05 -13.70 8.91
N GLY A 253 2.72 -14.32 9.88
CA GLY A 253 2.50 -14.03 11.29
C GLY A 253 3.23 -14.94 12.25
N THR A 254 3.29 -14.53 13.50
CA THR A 254 3.88 -15.34 14.58
C THR A 254 2.99 -16.52 14.96
N GLY A 255 1.68 -16.42 14.72
CA GLY A 255 0.69 -17.36 15.19
C GLY A 255 -0.45 -17.60 14.20
N ASN A 256 -1.66 -17.75 14.72
CA ASN A 256 -2.88 -17.94 13.94
C ASN A 256 -3.52 -16.58 13.64
N LEU A 257 -4.09 -16.38 12.44
CA LEU A 257 -4.79 -15.13 12.09
C LEU A 257 -6.16 -15.01 12.79
N VAL A 258 -6.83 -16.13 12.97
CA VAL A 258 -8.20 -16.19 13.48
C VAL A 258 -8.24 -16.39 15.00
N GLU A 259 -7.26 -17.09 15.55
CA GLU A 259 -7.16 -17.46 16.95
C GLU A 259 -5.93 -16.85 17.59
N ALA A 260 -6.08 -16.38 18.84
CA ALA A 260 -4.97 -15.93 19.66
C ALA A 260 -4.22 -17.14 20.21
N ILE A 261 -2.94 -17.28 19.94
CA ILE A 261 -2.10 -18.38 20.38
C ILE A 261 -0.83 -17.80 21.00
N ASP A 262 -0.50 -18.23 22.21
CA ASP A 262 0.66 -17.73 22.98
C ASP A 262 2.02 -18.23 22.43
N PHE A 263 2.29 -18.01 21.13
CA PHE A 263 3.62 -18.30 20.57
C PHE A 263 4.66 -17.32 21.09
N CYS A 264 5.95 -17.70 21.28
CA CYS A 264 6.45 -19.06 21.08
C CYS A 264 7.13 -19.55 22.39
N PHE A 265 6.71 -20.70 22.88
CA PHE A 265 7.27 -21.36 24.06
C PHE A 265 8.32 -22.46 23.69
N ASP A 266 8.83 -22.48 22.48
CA ASP A 266 9.97 -23.34 22.11
C ASP A 266 11.19 -22.97 22.97
N PRO A 267 11.97 -23.93 23.49
CA PRO A 267 13.13 -23.65 24.33
C PRO A 267 14.14 -22.69 23.72
N ARG A 268 14.30 -22.73 22.39
CA ARG A 268 15.20 -21.81 21.66
C ARG A 268 14.65 -20.38 21.70
N CYS A 269 13.34 -20.23 21.54
CA CYS A 269 12.67 -18.93 21.60
C CYS A 269 12.74 -18.36 23.03
N LEU A 270 12.50 -19.17 24.06
CA LEU A 270 12.62 -18.76 25.46
C LEU A 270 14.07 -18.36 25.84
N ALA A 271 15.06 -19.05 25.27
CA ALA A 271 16.46 -18.65 25.47
C ALA A 271 16.76 -17.27 24.86
N ALA A 272 16.24 -16.98 23.68
CA ALA A 272 16.36 -15.66 23.06
C ALA A 272 15.56 -14.58 23.83
N PHE A 273 14.37 -14.91 24.31
CA PHE A 273 13.56 -14.04 25.15
C PHE A 273 14.28 -13.60 26.43
N ARG A 274 14.96 -14.52 27.11
CA ARG A 274 15.76 -14.18 28.30
C ARG A 274 16.92 -13.23 27.99
N LYS A 275 17.55 -13.37 26.82
CA LYS A 275 18.59 -12.43 26.37
C LYS A 275 17.98 -11.04 26.11
N TRP A 276 16.81 -10.99 25.47
CA TRP A 276 16.10 -9.75 25.25
C TRP A 276 15.73 -9.08 26.57
N LEU A 277 15.15 -9.82 27.53
CA LEU A 277 14.83 -9.30 28.87
C LEU A 277 16.06 -8.75 29.57
N THR A 278 17.22 -9.41 29.45
CA THR A 278 18.46 -8.91 30.05
C THR A 278 18.91 -7.61 29.41
N ALA A 279 18.75 -7.45 28.11
CA ALA A 279 19.08 -6.20 27.42
C ALA A 279 18.11 -5.07 27.81
N GLU A 280 16.81 -5.38 27.98
CA GLU A 280 15.78 -4.43 28.32
C GLU A 280 15.89 -3.92 29.76
N TYR A 281 16.04 -4.82 30.71
CA TYR A 281 16.00 -4.52 32.15
C TYR A 281 17.38 -4.41 32.82
N GLY A 282 18.42 -4.85 32.16
CA GLY A 282 19.81 -4.85 32.70
C GLY A 282 20.10 -5.92 33.77
N SER A 283 19.12 -6.38 34.55
CA SER A 283 19.32 -7.36 35.61
C SER A 283 18.07 -8.21 35.91
N LEU A 284 18.30 -9.41 36.50
CA LEU A 284 17.23 -10.25 37.03
C LEU A 284 16.43 -9.58 38.14
N ALA A 285 17.08 -8.76 38.95
CA ALA A 285 16.42 -8.02 40.03
C ALA A 285 15.41 -7.00 39.43
N ALA A 286 15.75 -6.31 38.36
CA ALA A 286 14.85 -5.39 37.68
C ALA A 286 13.68 -6.14 37.00
N ILE A 287 13.94 -7.29 36.36
CA ILE A 287 12.88 -8.15 35.82
C ILE A 287 11.90 -8.56 36.93
N ASN A 288 12.41 -9.03 38.07
CA ASN A 288 11.58 -9.42 39.20
C ASN A 288 10.75 -8.27 39.76
N ALA A 289 11.35 -7.08 39.88
CA ALA A 289 10.65 -5.88 40.35
C ALA A 289 9.53 -5.46 39.41
N GLU A 290 9.79 -5.51 38.11
CA GLU A 290 8.79 -5.19 37.09
C GLU A 290 7.66 -6.22 37.04
N TRP A 291 8.01 -7.48 36.96
CA TRP A 291 7.04 -8.55 36.87
C TRP A 291 6.32 -8.86 38.18
N GLY A 292 6.85 -8.38 39.33
CA GLY A 292 6.38 -8.75 40.65
C GLY A 292 6.60 -10.23 40.93
N THR A 293 7.79 -10.73 40.66
CA THR A 293 8.24 -12.13 40.78
C THR A 293 9.51 -12.21 41.64
N ASP A 294 9.97 -13.41 41.94
CA ASP A 294 11.17 -13.62 42.76
C ASP A 294 12.11 -14.70 42.18
N PHE A 295 12.19 -14.81 40.86
CA PHE A 295 13.10 -15.74 40.19
C PHE A 295 14.50 -15.64 40.77
N LYS A 296 15.13 -16.81 41.03
CA LYS A 296 16.51 -16.87 41.58
C LYS A 296 17.55 -17.00 40.49
N LYS A 297 17.17 -17.41 39.27
CA LYS A 297 18.09 -17.57 38.13
C LYS A 297 17.37 -17.09 36.86
N LEU A 298 18.11 -16.48 35.96
CA LEU A 298 17.58 -16.05 34.67
C LEU A 298 17.02 -17.24 33.84
N ALA A 299 17.60 -18.42 33.99
CA ALA A 299 17.16 -19.63 33.33
C ALA A 299 15.72 -20.05 33.72
N ASP A 300 15.25 -19.64 34.90
CA ASP A 300 13.91 -19.97 35.41
C ASP A 300 12.85 -18.97 34.95
N VAL A 301 13.24 -17.84 34.34
CA VAL A 301 12.33 -16.82 33.85
C VAL A 301 11.54 -17.39 32.67
N VAL A 302 10.22 -17.49 32.80
CA VAL A 302 9.27 -17.94 31.78
C VAL A 302 8.11 -16.94 31.75
N PRO A 303 7.69 -16.50 30.57
CA PRO A 303 6.54 -15.60 30.46
C PRO A 303 5.26 -16.31 30.89
N LEU A 304 4.29 -15.54 31.36
CA LEU A 304 2.96 -16.08 31.64
C LEU A 304 2.21 -16.33 30.32
N THR A 305 1.45 -17.44 30.30
CA THR A 305 0.44 -17.63 29.27
C THR A 305 -0.73 -16.67 29.48
N THR A 306 -1.55 -16.47 28.48
CA THR A 306 -2.75 -15.63 28.59
C THR A 306 -3.68 -16.11 29.70
N ASP A 307 -3.90 -17.43 29.86
CA ASP A 307 -4.72 -17.98 30.98
C ASP A 307 -4.12 -17.66 32.34
N GLN A 308 -2.80 -17.79 32.51
CA GLN A 308 -2.09 -17.46 33.75
C GLN A 308 -2.18 -15.97 34.07
N MET A 309 -2.03 -15.11 33.03
CA MET A 309 -2.12 -13.66 33.19
C MET A 309 -3.54 -13.24 33.57
N MET A 310 -4.54 -13.81 32.94
CA MET A 310 -5.96 -13.55 33.28
C MET A 310 -6.32 -13.96 34.71
N ALA A 311 -5.73 -15.03 35.22
CA ALA A 311 -5.95 -15.52 36.59
C ALA A 311 -5.22 -14.67 37.65
N ARG A 312 -4.22 -13.88 37.26
CA ARG A 312 -3.42 -13.04 38.14
C ARG A 312 -4.23 -11.82 38.58
N ALA A 313 -4.20 -11.50 39.90
CA ALA A 313 -4.84 -10.31 40.42
C ALA A 313 -4.09 -9.02 39.99
N GLY A 314 -4.81 -7.93 39.88
CA GLY A 314 -4.29 -6.62 39.54
C GLY A 314 -4.03 -6.40 38.04
N GLU A 315 -3.51 -5.27 37.69
CA GLU A 315 -3.23 -4.83 36.32
C GLU A 315 -1.71 -4.68 36.04
N ASN A 316 -0.92 -5.64 36.52
CA ASN A 316 0.48 -5.77 36.06
C ASN A 316 0.55 -6.88 35.02
N PHE A 317 0.57 -6.48 33.73
CA PHE A 317 0.58 -7.41 32.59
C PHE A 317 1.98 -7.70 32.07
N SER A 318 3.04 -7.09 32.63
CA SER A 318 4.42 -7.19 32.12
C SER A 318 4.90 -8.62 31.84
N PRO A 319 4.65 -9.65 32.69
CA PRO A 319 5.12 -11.01 32.41
C PRO A 319 4.53 -11.66 31.16
N TRP A 320 3.42 -11.16 30.67
CA TRP A 320 2.78 -11.60 29.45
C TRP A 320 3.05 -10.61 28.30
N ALA A 321 2.96 -9.32 28.55
CA ALA A 321 3.13 -8.27 27.55
C ALA A 321 4.54 -8.27 26.95
N ASP A 322 5.59 -8.44 27.76
CA ASP A 322 6.98 -8.54 27.31
C ASP A 322 7.16 -9.67 26.28
N HIS A 323 6.47 -10.79 26.49
CA HIS A 323 6.54 -11.87 25.50
C HIS A 323 5.84 -11.51 24.18
N ARG A 324 4.78 -10.71 24.20
CA ARG A 324 4.12 -10.19 22.99
C ARG A 324 5.04 -9.21 22.26
N HIS A 325 5.62 -8.25 22.99
CA HIS A 325 6.58 -7.27 22.45
C HIS A 325 7.81 -7.95 21.83
N PHE A 326 8.38 -8.92 22.57
CA PHE A 326 9.48 -9.73 22.05
C PHE A 326 9.11 -10.46 20.75
N MET A 327 7.94 -11.09 20.69
CA MET A 327 7.52 -11.81 19.49
C MET A 327 7.24 -10.88 18.29
N ASN A 328 6.76 -9.65 18.52
CA ASN A 328 6.63 -8.64 17.49
C ASN A 328 8.02 -8.26 16.92
N LYS A 329 8.99 -8.06 17.82
CA LYS A 329 10.37 -7.78 17.42
C LYS A 329 10.97 -8.95 16.63
N VAL A 330 10.81 -10.18 17.10
CA VAL A 330 11.31 -11.39 16.41
C VAL A 330 10.72 -11.48 15.00
N PHE A 331 9.45 -11.20 14.85
CA PHE A 331 8.78 -11.25 13.55
C PHE A 331 9.33 -10.18 12.60
N ALA A 332 9.47 -8.96 13.05
CA ALA A 332 10.07 -7.87 12.28
C ALA A 332 11.54 -8.18 11.90
N ASP A 333 12.34 -8.70 12.85
CA ASP A 333 13.75 -9.03 12.62
C ASP A 333 13.92 -10.11 11.54
N VAL A 334 13.11 -11.17 11.54
CA VAL A 334 13.22 -12.23 10.51
C VAL A 334 12.70 -11.78 9.15
N LEU A 335 11.70 -10.89 9.12
CA LEU A 335 11.24 -10.27 7.88
C LEU A 335 12.30 -9.33 7.30
N LYS A 336 12.93 -8.52 8.17
CA LYS A 336 14.03 -7.65 7.78
C LYS A 336 15.20 -8.44 7.20
N GLU A 337 15.62 -9.53 7.85
CA GLU A 337 16.65 -10.41 7.30
C GLU A 337 16.26 -10.95 5.92
N GLY A 338 14.97 -11.28 5.74
CA GLY A 338 14.46 -11.68 4.42
C GLY A 338 14.62 -10.58 3.39
N CYS A 339 14.27 -9.33 3.71
CA CYS A 339 14.44 -8.17 2.83
C CYS A 339 15.93 -7.87 2.55
N ASP A 340 16.79 -7.97 3.57
CA ASP A 340 18.24 -7.76 3.42
C ASP A 340 18.85 -8.80 2.46
N VAL A 341 18.46 -10.07 2.56
CA VAL A 341 18.89 -11.15 1.65
C VAL A 341 18.45 -10.90 0.21
N LEU A 342 17.26 -10.29 -0.02
CA LEU A 342 16.85 -9.91 -1.36
C LEU A 342 17.80 -8.85 -1.93
N LYS A 343 18.12 -7.83 -1.15
CA LYS A 343 18.98 -6.70 -1.54
C LYS A 343 20.46 -7.08 -1.73
N GLU A 344 20.94 -8.12 -1.06
CA GLU A 344 22.27 -8.69 -1.34
C GLU A 344 22.42 -9.21 -2.76
N VAL A 345 21.32 -9.65 -3.38
CA VAL A 345 21.31 -10.19 -4.75
C VAL A 345 20.93 -9.12 -5.78
N ASP A 346 19.91 -8.31 -5.47
CA ASP A 346 19.42 -7.21 -6.30
C ASP A 346 19.13 -6.00 -5.39
N ALA A 347 19.98 -4.98 -5.47
CA ALA A 347 19.85 -3.77 -4.63
C ALA A 347 18.52 -3.01 -4.83
N GLU A 348 17.85 -3.23 -5.97
CA GLU A 348 16.54 -2.65 -6.28
C GLU A 348 15.36 -3.52 -5.80
N ALA A 349 15.61 -4.71 -5.24
CA ALA A 349 14.56 -5.60 -4.78
C ALA A 349 13.75 -4.98 -3.64
N ILE A 350 12.42 -5.04 -3.77
CA ILE A 350 11.46 -4.59 -2.77
C ILE A 350 10.89 -5.82 -2.08
N GLY A 351 11.11 -5.93 -0.77
CA GLY A 351 10.60 -7.03 0.05
C GLY A 351 9.38 -6.61 0.88
N GLY A 352 8.39 -7.52 1.04
CA GLY A 352 7.19 -7.15 1.79
C GLY A 352 6.27 -8.28 2.20
N ILE A 353 5.19 -7.91 2.87
CA ILE A 353 4.08 -8.80 3.24
C ILE A 353 2.88 -8.50 2.35
N VAL A 354 2.24 -9.57 1.85
CA VAL A 354 0.90 -9.56 1.25
C VAL A 354 -0.08 -10.13 2.29
N GLY A 355 -1.27 -9.54 2.41
CA GLY A 355 -2.27 -10.01 3.39
C GLY A 355 -1.96 -9.63 4.84
N ALA A 356 -1.38 -8.46 5.07
CA ALA A 356 -1.08 -8.00 6.42
C ALA A 356 -2.34 -7.69 7.22
N GLN A 357 -2.36 -8.15 8.48
CA GLN A 357 -3.45 -7.90 9.41
C GLN A 357 -3.31 -6.53 10.08
N MET A 358 -4.33 -6.14 10.83
CA MET A 358 -4.30 -4.92 11.61
C MET A 358 -3.36 -5.04 12.81
N PRO A 359 -2.91 -3.90 13.39
CA PRO A 359 -2.18 -3.91 14.65
C PRO A 359 -2.96 -4.63 15.74
N SER A 360 -2.35 -5.62 16.38
CA SER A 360 -2.95 -6.46 17.39
C SER A 360 -1.88 -6.97 18.36
N ALA A 361 -2.27 -7.33 19.56
CA ALA A 361 -1.39 -7.96 20.54
C ALA A 361 -0.84 -9.32 20.08
N PHE A 362 -1.46 -9.94 19.08
CA PHE A 362 -1.04 -11.22 18.50
C PHE A 362 -0.72 -11.08 17.01
N GLY A 363 0.00 -12.05 16.46
CA GLY A 363 0.31 -12.10 15.02
C GLY A 363 1.62 -11.42 14.62
N GLY A 364 2.21 -10.58 15.44
CA GLY A 364 3.47 -9.88 15.11
C GLY A 364 3.27 -8.53 14.44
N TYR A 365 2.05 -7.98 14.45
CA TYR A 365 1.67 -6.81 13.67
C TYR A 365 1.89 -5.48 14.41
N ASP A 366 3.10 -5.26 14.90
CA ASP A 366 3.55 -3.93 15.31
C ASP A 366 4.00 -3.13 14.08
N TYR A 367 3.18 -2.19 13.64
CA TYR A 367 3.42 -1.44 12.39
C TYR A 367 4.62 -0.50 12.47
N TRP A 368 5.04 -0.09 13.67
CA TRP A 368 6.30 0.63 13.81
C TRP A 368 7.48 -0.26 13.44
N LEU A 369 7.58 -1.44 14.06
CA LEU A 369 8.64 -2.40 13.77
C LEU A 369 8.59 -2.91 12.33
N LEU A 370 7.39 -3.14 11.79
CA LEU A 370 7.20 -3.55 10.40
C LEU A 370 7.61 -2.45 9.40
N SER A 371 7.36 -1.17 9.74
CA SER A 371 7.77 -0.05 8.89
C SER A 371 9.28 0.08 8.74
N GLU A 372 10.04 -0.33 9.76
CA GLU A 372 11.50 -0.39 9.72
C GLU A 372 12.03 -1.63 8.98
N ALA A 373 11.27 -2.73 9.02
CA ALA A 373 11.70 -4.02 8.49
C ALA A 373 11.39 -4.25 7.02
N LEU A 374 10.27 -3.74 6.53
CA LEU A 374 9.72 -4.01 5.20
C LEU A 374 9.90 -2.83 4.25
N ASP A 375 9.93 -3.12 2.94
CA ASP A 375 9.93 -2.10 1.88
C ASP A 375 8.54 -1.88 1.29
N CYS A 376 7.59 -2.81 1.49
CA CYS A 376 6.24 -2.77 0.97
C CYS A 376 5.29 -3.55 1.88
N ILE A 377 4.02 -3.15 1.92
CA ILE A 377 2.96 -3.87 2.62
C ILE A 377 1.69 -3.93 1.78
N GLU A 378 0.96 -5.03 1.92
CA GLU A 378 -0.42 -5.16 1.43
C GLU A 378 -1.35 -5.34 2.64
N PRO A 379 -1.91 -4.24 3.20
CA PRO A 379 -2.83 -4.33 4.32
C PRO A 379 -4.25 -4.63 3.84
N TYR A 380 -4.95 -5.47 4.57
CA TYR A 380 -6.36 -5.79 4.30
C TYR A 380 -7.35 -4.65 4.63
N ASN A 381 -6.91 -3.42 4.66
CA ASN A 381 -7.73 -2.23 4.95
C ASN A 381 -8.57 -2.37 6.24
N ILE A 382 -7.96 -2.86 7.30
CA ILE A 382 -8.55 -3.06 8.61
C ILE A 382 -7.88 -2.13 9.62
N GLY A 383 -8.66 -1.39 10.40
CA GLY A 383 -8.16 -0.69 11.58
C GLY A 383 -7.13 0.39 11.33
N ASN A 384 -7.29 1.20 10.29
CA ASN A 384 -6.38 2.28 9.89
C ASN A 384 -4.97 1.80 9.47
N ASN A 385 -4.80 0.56 9.07
CA ASN A 385 -3.51 -0.01 8.69
C ASN A 385 -2.78 0.83 7.65
N ARG A 386 -3.52 1.29 6.63
CA ARG A 386 -2.97 2.06 5.51
C ARG A 386 -2.53 3.44 5.99
N GLU A 387 -3.35 4.12 6.77
CA GLU A 387 -3.04 5.45 7.30
C GLU A 387 -1.83 5.39 8.24
N ILE A 388 -1.73 4.34 9.07
CA ILE A 388 -0.57 4.09 9.94
C ILE A 388 0.67 3.84 9.07
N TRP A 389 0.61 2.90 8.12
CA TRP A 389 1.75 2.60 7.24
C TRP A 389 2.24 3.82 6.48
N ARG A 390 1.33 4.55 5.83
CA ARG A 390 1.64 5.77 5.08
C ARG A 390 2.31 6.84 5.95
N SER A 391 1.91 6.93 7.22
CA SER A 391 2.48 7.90 8.15
C SER A 391 3.88 7.52 8.63
N LEU A 392 4.11 6.23 8.86
CA LEU A 392 5.39 5.72 9.38
C LEU A 392 6.42 5.45 8.27
N ALA A 393 5.95 5.14 7.05
CA ALA A 393 6.79 4.79 5.91
C ALA A 393 6.27 5.43 4.60
N PRO A 394 6.24 6.78 4.49
CA PRO A 394 5.59 7.49 3.38
C PRO A 394 6.17 7.20 2.00
N ASP A 395 7.44 6.86 1.93
CA ASP A 395 8.15 6.54 0.68
C ASP A 395 7.97 5.10 0.23
N LYS A 396 7.51 4.22 1.14
CA LYS A 396 7.36 2.79 0.87
C LYS A 396 5.97 2.49 0.29
N PRO A 397 5.88 1.72 -0.81
CA PRO A 397 4.60 1.42 -1.43
C PRO A 397 3.67 0.60 -0.53
N ALA A 398 2.38 0.83 -0.70
CA ALA A 398 1.32 -0.06 -0.27
C ALA A 398 0.49 -0.51 -1.48
N ILE A 399 -0.08 -1.69 -1.38
CA ILE A 399 -1.06 -2.25 -2.33
C ILE A 399 -2.22 -2.85 -1.54
N THR A 400 -3.30 -3.23 -2.22
CA THR A 400 -4.43 -3.90 -1.56
C THR A 400 -5.01 -4.98 -2.44
N THR A 401 -5.65 -5.99 -1.84
CA THR A 401 -6.39 -7.02 -2.57
C THR A 401 -7.84 -6.61 -2.79
N ALA A 402 -8.31 -6.78 -4.03
CA ALA A 402 -9.68 -6.57 -4.45
C ALA A 402 -10.43 -7.90 -4.56
N PHE A 403 -11.60 -7.94 -3.94
CA PHE A 403 -12.48 -9.09 -3.95
C PHE A 403 -13.87 -8.77 -4.50
N GLY A 404 -14.18 -7.49 -4.67
CA GLY A 404 -15.51 -7.00 -4.93
C GLY A 404 -15.84 -6.79 -6.41
N PHE A 405 -17.01 -6.26 -6.65
CA PHE A 405 -17.53 -5.90 -7.96
C PHE A 405 -18.61 -4.80 -7.83
N GLY A 406 -18.97 -4.19 -8.95
CA GLY A 406 -19.99 -3.14 -9.02
C GLY A 406 -19.49 -1.79 -8.47
N ASP A 407 -20.42 -0.88 -8.24
CA ASP A 407 -20.15 0.52 -7.87
C ASP A 407 -19.35 0.67 -6.59
N MET A 408 -19.57 -0.22 -5.62
CA MET A 408 -18.79 -0.23 -4.38
C MET A 408 -17.35 -0.63 -4.58
N GLU A 409 -17.06 -1.46 -5.57
CA GLU A 409 -15.68 -1.76 -5.92
C GLU A 409 -15.02 -0.55 -6.56
N VAL A 410 -15.72 0.17 -7.44
CA VAL A 410 -15.24 1.45 -8.01
C VAL A 410 -14.91 2.44 -6.89
N TRP A 411 -15.81 2.61 -5.92
CA TRP A 411 -15.56 3.45 -4.76
C TRP A 411 -14.32 3.01 -3.98
N ARG A 412 -14.18 1.71 -3.69
CA ARG A 412 -13.06 1.17 -2.92
C ARG A 412 -11.72 1.32 -3.64
N LEU A 413 -11.69 1.10 -4.95
CA LEU A 413 -10.50 1.30 -5.79
C LEU A 413 -10.00 2.74 -5.71
N TRP A 414 -10.90 3.71 -5.83
CA TRP A 414 -10.56 5.12 -5.70
C TRP A 414 -10.18 5.51 -4.28
N TYR A 415 -10.86 4.96 -3.27
CA TYR A 415 -10.49 5.17 -1.87
C TYR A 415 -9.04 4.76 -1.63
N GLN A 416 -8.67 3.56 -2.03
CA GLN A 416 -7.31 3.03 -1.86
C GLN A 416 -6.28 3.83 -2.68
N PHE A 417 -6.59 4.14 -3.92
CA PHE A 417 -5.75 4.95 -4.80
C PHE A 417 -5.43 6.32 -4.19
N LEU A 418 -6.45 7.01 -3.67
CA LEU A 418 -6.31 8.31 -3.04
C LEU A 418 -5.57 8.25 -1.69
N HIS A 419 -5.61 7.12 -1.01
CA HIS A 419 -4.81 6.84 0.19
C HIS A 419 -3.36 6.45 -0.10
N GLY A 420 -2.94 6.44 -1.36
CA GLY A 420 -1.54 6.28 -1.74
C GLY A 420 -1.14 4.91 -2.26
N ASP A 421 -2.08 3.97 -2.43
CA ASP A 421 -1.77 2.65 -2.99
C ASP A 421 -1.18 2.75 -4.39
N ARG A 422 -0.18 1.92 -4.68
CA ARG A 422 0.49 1.83 -5.98
C ARG A 422 0.01 0.69 -6.85
N GLY A 423 -0.99 -0.03 -6.40
CA GLY A 423 -1.60 -1.12 -7.16
C GLY A 423 -2.65 -1.86 -6.37
N ILE A 424 -3.29 -2.79 -7.06
CA ILE A 424 -4.32 -3.65 -6.50
C ILE A 424 -4.14 -5.07 -7.01
N ILE A 425 -4.28 -6.05 -6.10
CA ILE A 425 -4.30 -7.47 -6.43
C ILE A 425 -5.74 -7.89 -6.64
N ILE A 426 -6.05 -8.48 -7.78
CA ILE A 426 -7.37 -9.01 -8.11
C ILE A 426 -7.42 -10.49 -7.73
N TYR A 427 -8.13 -10.79 -6.66
CA TYR A 427 -8.38 -12.17 -6.24
C TYR A 427 -9.57 -12.74 -7.03
N ASP A 428 -9.28 -13.54 -8.05
CA ASP A 428 -10.28 -14.08 -8.96
C ASP A 428 -10.21 -15.60 -9.12
N GLU A 429 -10.50 -16.34 -8.04
CA GLU A 429 -10.53 -17.81 -8.05
C GLU A 429 -11.50 -18.43 -9.05
N LYS A 430 -12.54 -17.68 -9.42
CA LYS A 430 -13.65 -18.19 -10.23
C LYS A 430 -13.60 -17.78 -11.70
N ASN A 431 -12.49 -17.16 -12.13
CA ASN A 431 -12.33 -16.63 -13.50
C ASN A 431 -13.53 -15.78 -13.96
N ARG A 432 -13.91 -14.80 -13.14
CA ARG A 432 -15.13 -14.01 -13.34
C ARG A 432 -14.99 -12.91 -14.38
N TYR A 433 -13.77 -12.54 -14.77
CA TYR A 433 -13.49 -11.46 -15.71
C TYR A 433 -13.59 -11.86 -17.18
N LEU A 434 -13.30 -13.12 -17.49
CA LEU A 434 -13.31 -13.65 -18.85
C LEU A 434 -14.11 -14.94 -18.94
N ASN A 435 -14.84 -15.10 -20.04
CA ASN A 435 -15.47 -16.34 -20.42
C ASN A 435 -14.45 -17.39 -20.91
N ALA A 436 -14.88 -18.61 -21.13
CA ALA A 436 -14.03 -19.68 -21.63
C ALA A 436 -13.46 -19.41 -23.04
N ASP A 437 -14.19 -18.68 -23.86
CA ASP A 437 -13.80 -18.22 -25.20
C ASP A 437 -12.89 -16.96 -25.17
N ALA A 438 -12.46 -16.52 -23.99
CA ALA A 438 -11.69 -15.33 -23.74
C ALA A 438 -12.41 -13.99 -23.95
N ALA A 439 -13.70 -13.98 -24.25
CA ALA A 439 -14.47 -12.73 -24.27
C ALA A 439 -14.65 -12.19 -22.84
N PRO A 440 -14.54 -10.87 -22.61
CA PRO A 440 -14.82 -10.28 -21.30
C PRO A 440 -16.26 -10.56 -20.85
N THR A 441 -16.42 -10.92 -19.59
CA THR A 441 -17.74 -11.02 -18.95
C THR A 441 -18.33 -9.63 -18.72
N LYS A 442 -19.59 -9.56 -18.31
CA LYS A 442 -20.19 -8.27 -17.89
C LYS A 442 -19.35 -7.59 -16.79
N LEU A 443 -18.84 -8.34 -15.82
CA LEU A 443 -17.96 -7.80 -14.79
C LEU A 443 -16.67 -7.20 -15.37
N GLY A 444 -16.02 -7.91 -16.30
CA GLY A 444 -14.84 -7.43 -16.99
C GLY A 444 -15.08 -6.15 -17.80
N VAL A 445 -16.23 -6.08 -18.47
CA VAL A 445 -16.63 -4.90 -19.25
C VAL A 445 -16.91 -3.70 -18.33
N ASP A 446 -17.64 -3.89 -17.24
CA ASP A 446 -18.10 -2.82 -16.35
C ASP A 446 -16.91 -2.19 -15.60
N ILE A 447 -15.90 -2.96 -15.18
CA ILE A 447 -14.78 -2.47 -14.39
C ILE A 447 -13.61 -1.90 -15.24
N ALA A 448 -13.51 -2.33 -16.51
CA ALA A 448 -12.39 -1.96 -17.38
C ALA A 448 -12.17 -0.44 -17.53
N PRO A 449 -13.19 0.43 -17.60
CA PRO A 449 -13.02 1.88 -17.63
C PRO A 449 -12.27 2.39 -16.39
N THR A 450 -12.65 1.93 -15.19
CA THR A 450 -12.00 2.30 -13.93
C THR A 450 -10.55 1.86 -13.90
N TYR A 451 -10.25 0.61 -14.28
CA TYR A 451 -8.87 0.12 -14.34
C TYR A 451 -8.01 0.93 -15.32
N LYS A 452 -8.53 1.29 -16.49
CA LYS A 452 -7.85 2.11 -17.48
C LYS A 452 -7.60 3.54 -16.99
N GLU A 453 -8.55 4.11 -16.23
CA GLU A 453 -8.39 5.43 -15.63
C GLU A 453 -7.32 5.41 -14.54
N LEU A 454 -7.35 4.46 -13.60
CA LEU A 454 -6.36 4.31 -12.54
C LEU A 454 -4.93 4.12 -13.09
N THR A 455 -4.79 3.41 -14.21
CA THR A 455 -3.52 3.20 -14.92
C THR A 455 -3.19 4.33 -15.91
N GLY A 456 -4.03 5.36 -16.01
CA GLY A 456 -3.93 6.48 -16.95
C GLY A 456 -2.84 7.51 -16.67
N GLY A 457 -2.01 7.30 -15.64
CA GLY A 457 -0.84 8.12 -15.34
C GLY A 457 -0.95 9.01 -14.10
N LEU A 458 -2.15 9.15 -13.50
CA LEU A 458 -2.32 9.96 -12.29
C LEU A 458 -1.45 9.44 -11.13
N ARG A 459 -1.34 8.11 -10.94
CA ARG A 459 -0.47 7.57 -9.89
C ARG A 459 1.00 7.95 -10.10
N LYS A 460 1.47 7.95 -11.35
CA LYS A 460 2.83 8.40 -11.67
C LYS A 460 3.00 9.88 -11.32
N GLN A 461 2.02 10.74 -11.62
CA GLN A 461 2.05 12.14 -11.19
C GLN A 461 2.15 12.25 -9.68
N LEU A 462 1.30 11.54 -8.93
CA LEU A 462 1.27 11.56 -7.47
C LEU A 462 2.53 10.94 -6.83
N ALA A 463 3.23 10.03 -7.52
CA ALA A 463 4.49 9.46 -7.02
C ALA A 463 5.65 10.49 -6.91
N TYR A 464 5.51 11.64 -7.57
CA TYR A 464 6.46 12.77 -7.49
C TYR A 464 5.88 13.96 -6.72
N MET A 465 4.83 13.74 -5.94
CA MET A 465 4.19 14.75 -5.11
C MET A 465 4.20 14.33 -3.64
N GLU A 466 4.32 15.31 -2.77
CA GLU A 466 4.16 15.15 -1.34
C GLU A 466 2.67 15.18 -0.98
N GLN A 467 2.21 14.23 -0.18
CA GLN A 467 0.88 14.33 0.43
C GLN A 467 0.93 15.32 1.58
N VAL A 468 0.00 16.27 1.56
CA VAL A 468 -0.03 17.37 2.54
C VAL A 468 -1.00 17.02 3.65
N ASN A 469 -0.49 16.91 4.89
CA ASN A 469 -1.34 16.75 6.08
C ASN A 469 -1.51 18.06 6.81
N ASP A 470 -2.59 18.18 7.59
CA ASP A 470 -2.69 19.22 8.61
C ASP A 470 -1.68 18.92 9.74
N PRO A 471 -1.27 19.90 10.54
CA PRO A 471 -0.32 19.68 11.64
C PRO A 471 -0.99 18.98 12.83
N VAL A 472 -1.64 17.84 12.57
CA VAL A 472 -2.39 17.01 13.52
C VAL A 472 -1.82 15.60 13.51
N ALA A 473 -1.21 15.22 14.62
CA ALA A 473 -0.63 13.90 14.85
C ALA A 473 -1.56 13.05 15.74
N ILE A 474 -1.65 11.76 15.45
CA ILE A 474 -2.34 10.77 16.27
C ILE A 474 -1.31 9.76 16.76
N HIS A 475 -1.27 9.53 18.06
CA HIS A 475 -0.34 8.57 18.65
C HIS A 475 -0.70 7.13 18.29
N TYR A 476 0.27 6.38 17.77
CA TYR A 476 0.23 4.96 17.55
C TYR A 476 1.07 4.27 18.65
N SER A 477 0.40 3.68 19.63
CA SER A 477 1.02 2.94 20.73
C SER A 477 0.70 1.45 20.65
N HIS A 478 1.67 0.64 20.29
CA HIS A 478 1.51 -0.82 20.32
C HIS A 478 1.46 -1.40 21.74
N PRO A 479 2.21 -0.90 22.71
CA PRO A 479 2.00 -1.26 24.13
C PRO A 479 0.58 -1.03 24.60
N SER A 480 -0.05 0.10 24.23
CA SER A 480 -1.45 0.36 24.58
C SER A 480 -2.41 -0.63 23.93
N ILE A 481 -2.17 -1.05 22.68
CA ILE A 481 -2.95 -2.12 22.02
C ILE A 481 -2.84 -3.41 22.83
N THR A 482 -1.64 -3.77 23.26
CA THR A 482 -1.38 -4.97 24.06
C THR A 482 -2.12 -4.91 25.41
N ALA A 483 -2.02 -3.79 26.14
CA ALA A 483 -2.72 -3.58 27.41
C ALA A 483 -4.24 -3.66 27.25
N HIS A 484 -4.81 -2.97 26.25
CA HIS A 484 -6.25 -2.99 25.97
C HIS A 484 -6.74 -4.38 25.62
N TRP A 485 -5.98 -5.13 24.82
CA TRP A 485 -6.35 -6.50 24.49
C TRP A 485 -6.56 -7.33 25.75
N MET A 486 -5.64 -7.27 26.72
CA MET A 486 -5.76 -8.00 27.99
C MET A 486 -6.94 -7.51 28.83
N LEU A 487 -7.14 -6.21 28.95
CA LEU A 487 -8.28 -5.62 29.67
C LEU A 487 -9.63 -6.05 29.09
N GLU A 488 -9.74 -6.11 27.78
CA GLU A 488 -10.96 -6.44 27.07
C GLU A 488 -11.26 -7.94 27.05
N VAL A 489 -10.25 -8.82 27.13
CA VAL A 489 -10.48 -10.28 27.11
C VAL A 489 -10.71 -10.88 28.52
N ARG A 490 -10.22 -10.25 29.57
CA ARG A 490 -10.45 -10.75 30.97
C ARG A 490 -11.90 -11.12 31.25
N PRO A 491 -12.91 -10.30 30.86
CA PRO A 491 -14.32 -10.67 31.10
C PRO A 491 -14.78 -11.86 30.24
N THR A 492 -14.08 -12.21 29.18
CA THR A 492 -14.48 -13.29 28.24
C THR A 492 -14.04 -14.68 28.70
N GLY A 493 -13.18 -14.75 29.73
CA GLY A 493 -12.65 -16.00 30.28
C GLY A 493 -11.94 -16.80 29.17
N LYS A 494 -12.14 -18.12 29.16
CA LYS A 494 -11.46 -19.06 28.23
C LYS A 494 -11.71 -18.78 26.71
N ASN A 495 -12.67 -17.90 26.40
CA ASN A 495 -12.99 -17.56 25.01
C ASN A 495 -11.98 -16.62 24.34
N TRP A 496 -11.00 -16.09 25.08
CA TRP A 496 -9.94 -15.24 24.56
C TRP A 496 -9.23 -15.82 23.34
N ILE A 497 -9.08 -17.15 23.28
CA ILE A 497 -8.40 -17.84 22.18
C ILE A 497 -9.05 -17.60 20.82
N ASN A 498 -10.33 -17.24 20.78
CA ASN A 498 -11.06 -16.95 19.55
C ASN A 498 -10.82 -15.51 19.05
N ARG A 499 -9.97 -14.73 19.72
CA ARG A 499 -9.68 -13.35 19.38
C ARG A 499 -8.27 -13.21 18.80
N GLY A 500 -8.09 -13.69 17.56
CA GLY A 500 -6.87 -13.48 16.81
C GLY A 500 -6.81 -12.11 16.13
N SER A 501 -5.72 -11.83 15.42
CA SER A 501 -5.49 -10.54 14.75
C SER A 501 -6.59 -10.18 13.73
N ALA A 502 -7.12 -11.15 13.00
CA ALA A 502 -8.19 -10.94 12.04
C ALA A 502 -9.54 -10.56 12.68
N SER A 503 -9.80 -10.93 13.95
CA SER A 503 -11.06 -10.66 14.62
C SER A 503 -11.09 -9.35 15.43
N GLU A 504 -9.96 -8.66 15.59
CA GLU A 504 -9.83 -7.44 16.39
C GLU A 504 -10.87 -6.38 16.06
N ARG A 505 -11.17 -6.15 14.80
CA ARG A 505 -12.13 -5.12 14.40
C ARG A 505 -13.53 -5.30 15.00
N ARG A 506 -13.95 -6.55 15.20
CA ARG A 506 -15.24 -6.84 15.85
C ARG A 506 -15.19 -6.69 17.37
N SER A 507 -14.05 -6.98 17.94
CA SER A 507 -13.90 -7.21 19.36
C SER A 507 -13.26 -6.03 20.10
N SER A 508 -12.36 -5.29 19.46
CA SER A 508 -11.59 -4.23 20.13
C SER A 508 -12.38 -2.92 20.23
N GLU A 509 -12.59 -2.46 21.44
CA GLU A 509 -13.10 -1.11 21.73
C GLU A 509 -12.05 -0.05 21.44
N PHE A 510 -10.80 -0.33 21.76
CA PHE A 510 -9.67 0.54 21.45
C PHE A 510 -9.58 0.87 19.94
N LEU A 511 -9.74 -0.14 19.09
CA LEU A 511 -9.73 0.09 17.65
C LEU A 511 -10.89 0.97 17.20
N ARG A 512 -12.09 0.71 17.69
CA ARG A 512 -13.28 1.51 17.36
C ARG A 512 -13.12 2.97 17.79
N LEU A 513 -12.45 3.20 18.93
CA LEU A 513 -12.12 4.54 19.37
C LEU A 513 -11.16 5.23 18.42
N ARG A 514 -10.07 4.55 18.01
CA ARG A 514 -9.11 5.10 17.06
C ARG A 514 -9.78 5.41 15.72
N GLU A 515 -10.61 4.52 15.19
CA GLU A 515 -11.43 4.77 14.00
C GLU A 515 -12.38 5.96 14.20
N SER A 516 -12.96 6.12 15.37
CA SER A 516 -13.83 7.26 15.67
C SER A 516 -13.07 8.59 15.66
N VAL A 517 -11.86 8.62 16.21
CA VAL A 517 -11.02 9.82 16.22
C VAL A 517 -10.61 10.20 14.78
N THR A 518 -10.17 9.25 13.96
CA THR A 518 -9.81 9.54 12.57
C THR A 518 -11.00 10.04 11.78
N LYS A 519 -12.18 9.42 11.94
CA LYS A 519 -13.42 9.88 11.26
C LYS A 519 -13.91 11.25 11.75
N LEU A 520 -13.67 11.62 13.00
CA LEU A 520 -13.92 12.96 13.50
C LEU A 520 -13.05 14.02 12.79
N LEU A 521 -11.79 13.71 12.56
CA LEU A 521 -10.88 14.61 11.83
C LEU A 521 -11.29 14.72 10.36
N GLU A 522 -11.53 13.60 9.70
CA GLU A 522 -11.94 13.55 8.30
C GLU A 522 -13.26 14.31 8.06
N ASP A 523 -14.26 14.13 8.93
CA ASP A 523 -15.53 14.85 8.85
C ASP A 523 -15.41 16.36 9.17
N ASN A 524 -14.30 16.78 9.75
CA ASN A 524 -13.89 18.19 9.88
C ASN A 524 -12.91 18.63 8.77
N LEU A 525 -12.81 17.84 7.69
CA LEU A 525 -11.96 18.09 6.51
C LEU A 525 -10.48 18.22 6.85
N ARG A 526 -10.05 17.55 7.94
CA ARG A 526 -8.66 17.51 8.40
C ARG A 526 -7.95 16.28 7.90
N GLN A 527 -6.77 16.49 7.34
CA GLN A 527 -5.80 15.43 7.13
C GLN A 527 -4.92 15.28 8.37
N TYR A 528 -4.47 14.09 8.65
CA TYR A 528 -3.67 13.78 9.83
C TYR A 528 -2.58 12.78 9.48
N TYR A 529 -1.65 12.58 10.39
CA TYR A 529 -0.69 11.49 10.33
C TYR A 529 -0.54 10.81 11.69
N PHE A 530 -0.12 9.56 11.66
CA PHE A 530 0.22 8.84 12.87
C PHE A 530 1.67 9.10 13.24
N VAL A 531 1.94 9.15 14.55
CA VAL A 531 3.27 9.14 15.12
C VAL A 531 3.39 7.96 16.07
N SER A 532 4.41 7.11 15.89
CA SER A 532 4.59 5.92 16.71
C SER A 532 5.22 6.23 18.07
N TYR A 533 5.02 5.31 19.01
CA TYR A 533 5.73 5.31 20.27
C TYR A 533 7.26 5.42 20.07
N GLY A 534 7.85 4.66 19.14
CA GLY A 534 9.28 4.73 18.86
C GLY A 534 9.74 6.06 18.29
N GLN A 535 8.89 6.78 17.50
CA GLN A 535 9.22 8.12 17.02
C GLN A 535 9.16 9.18 18.12
N LEU A 536 8.32 8.99 19.14
CA LEU A 536 8.35 9.81 20.36
C LEU A 536 9.61 9.54 21.16
N GLU A 537 9.95 8.28 21.41
CA GLU A 537 11.11 7.84 22.19
C GLU A 537 12.45 8.30 21.60
N ASN A 538 12.62 8.15 20.28
CA ASN A 538 13.87 8.50 19.61
C ASN A 538 14.00 10.00 19.24
N GLY A 539 13.01 10.83 19.59
CA GLY A 539 13.00 12.26 19.34
C GLY A 539 12.69 12.67 17.89
N ALA A 540 12.29 11.75 17.02
CA ALA A 540 11.90 12.09 15.65
C ALA A 540 10.68 13.03 15.63
N PHE A 541 9.72 12.85 16.55
CA PHE A 541 8.55 13.71 16.69
C PHE A 541 8.89 15.17 16.98
N ASP A 542 9.99 15.45 17.67
CA ASP A 542 10.42 16.83 17.97
C ASP A 542 10.73 17.66 16.71
N LYS A 543 10.97 16.98 15.57
CA LYS A 543 11.28 17.59 14.25
C LYS A 543 10.06 17.66 13.31
N MET A 544 8.94 17.05 13.68
CA MET A 544 7.73 17.05 12.86
C MET A 544 6.95 18.35 13.04
N ASP A 545 6.29 18.79 11.96
CA ASP A 545 5.41 19.96 12.00
C ASP A 545 4.04 19.56 12.58
N ALA A 546 4.00 19.40 13.91
CA ALA A 546 2.80 19.15 14.67
C ALA A 546 2.42 20.37 15.50
N LYS A 547 1.11 20.68 15.55
CA LYS A 547 0.49 21.63 16.47
C LYS A 547 -0.48 20.95 17.42
N VAL A 548 -1.02 19.82 16.99
CA VAL A 548 -1.93 19.00 17.80
C VAL A 548 -1.38 17.57 17.86
N LEU A 549 -1.34 17.01 19.05
CA LEU A 549 -1.09 15.58 19.29
C LEU A 549 -2.30 14.98 20.00
N ILE A 550 -2.89 13.95 19.41
CA ILE A 550 -4.03 13.23 20.00
C ILE A 550 -3.52 11.88 20.54
N LEU A 551 -3.83 11.58 21.79
CA LEU A 551 -3.46 10.35 22.50
C LEU A 551 -4.70 9.47 22.72
N PRO A 552 -5.18 8.71 21.71
CA PRO A 552 -6.42 7.92 21.81
C PRO A 552 -6.15 6.68 22.66
N GLN A 553 -6.66 6.67 23.88
CA GLN A 553 -6.45 5.62 24.90
C GLN A 553 -4.99 5.11 24.96
N SER A 554 -4.05 6.03 24.96
CA SER A 554 -2.62 5.74 25.11
C SER A 554 -2.31 5.39 26.56
N ILE A 555 -2.84 4.24 27.01
CA ILE A 555 -2.77 3.79 28.41
C ILE A 555 -1.37 3.39 28.83
N ALA A 556 -0.62 2.73 27.93
CA ALA A 556 0.73 2.26 28.18
C ALA A 556 1.71 3.13 27.38
N MET A 557 2.54 3.88 28.12
CA MET A 557 3.53 4.80 27.56
C MET A 557 4.82 4.73 28.35
N SER A 558 5.95 4.75 27.65
CA SER A 558 7.26 4.86 28.31
C SER A 558 7.48 6.24 28.90
N LYS A 559 8.44 6.32 29.81
CA LYS A 559 8.89 7.61 30.33
C LYS A 559 9.40 8.53 29.20
N ALA A 560 10.10 7.98 28.23
CA ALA A 560 10.64 8.74 27.10
C ALA A 560 9.53 9.34 26.23
N GLU A 561 8.44 8.59 25.99
CA GLU A 561 7.23 9.10 25.31
C GLU A 561 6.60 10.24 26.12
N CYS A 562 6.42 10.05 27.42
CA CYS A 562 5.85 11.08 28.30
C CYS A 562 6.71 12.35 28.32
N ASP A 563 8.04 12.22 28.36
CA ASP A 563 8.96 13.35 28.28
C ASP A 563 8.87 14.06 26.90
N ALA A 564 8.68 13.33 25.79
CA ALA A 564 8.42 13.92 24.47
C ALA A 564 7.11 14.70 24.42
N VAL A 565 6.04 14.18 25.03
CA VAL A 565 4.75 14.89 25.16
C VAL A 565 4.92 16.18 25.96
N ARG A 566 5.68 16.16 27.08
CA ARG A 566 5.98 17.36 27.86
C ARG A 566 6.75 18.40 27.06
N ARG A 567 7.80 17.97 26.32
CA ARG A 567 8.54 18.88 25.42
C ARG A 567 7.64 19.49 24.36
N PHE A 568 6.73 18.71 23.80
CA PHE A 568 5.77 19.20 22.81
C PHE A 568 4.85 20.30 23.37
N VAL A 569 4.31 20.11 24.58
CA VAL A 569 3.51 21.14 25.25
C VAL A 569 4.36 22.37 25.58
N ALA A 570 5.57 22.19 26.10
CA ALA A 570 6.46 23.29 26.45
C ALA A 570 6.80 24.22 25.27
N ARG A 571 6.84 23.68 24.03
CA ARG A 571 7.06 24.47 22.81
C ARG A 571 5.79 25.03 22.16
N GLY A 572 4.63 24.99 22.86
CA GLY A 572 3.37 25.58 22.42
C GLY A 572 2.38 24.59 21.79
N GLY A 573 2.68 23.31 21.79
CA GLY A 573 1.80 22.26 21.25
C GLY A 573 0.52 22.06 22.07
N THR A 574 -0.56 21.63 21.42
CA THR A 574 -1.81 21.21 22.06
C THR A 574 -1.89 19.71 22.10
N VAL A 575 -2.07 19.11 23.29
CA VAL A 575 -2.28 17.68 23.46
C VAL A 575 -3.73 17.42 23.84
N ILE A 576 -4.38 16.50 23.12
CA ILE A 576 -5.73 16.01 23.42
C ILE A 576 -5.58 14.54 23.83
N ALA A 577 -5.93 14.21 25.07
CA ALA A 577 -5.92 12.85 25.56
C ALA A 577 -7.31 12.45 26.07
N ASP A 578 -7.56 11.18 26.08
CA ASP A 578 -8.78 10.63 26.66
C ASP A 578 -8.48 9.79 27.92
N CYS A 579 -9.46 9.03 28.36
CA CYS A 579 -9.40 8.28 29.61
C CYS A 579 -8.20 7.32 29.70
N ARG A 580 -7.68 7.15 30.91
CA ARG A 580 -6.58 6.25 31.29
C ARG A 580 -5.22 6.55 30.64
N THR A 581 -5.02 7.71 30.05
CA THR A 581 -3.76 8.05 29.38
C THR A 581 -2.57 7.94 30.33
N ALA A 582 -1.51 7.23 29.89
CA ALA A 582 -0.23 7.02 30.58
C ALA A 582 -0.37 6.45 32.01
N LEU A 583 -1.37 5.59 32.25
CA LEU A 583 -1.50 4.89 33.53
C LEU A 583 -0.60 3.68 33.67
N MET A 584 -0.14 3.12 32.56
CA MET A 584 0.80 1.99 32.52
C MET A 584 2.13 2.45 31.90
N ASP A 585 3.21 1.77 32.26
CA ASP A 585 4.48 1.87 31.54
C ASP A 585 4.44 1.08 30.22
N GLU A 586 5.52 1.13 29.46
CA GLU A 586 5.68 0.44 28.17
C GLU A 586 5.57 -1.09 28.26
N HIS A 587 5.75 -1.66 29.45
CA HIS A 587 5.62 -3.08 29.76
C HIS A 587 4.21 -3.48 30.20
N CYS A 588 3.26 -2.54 30.14
CA CYS A 588 1.85 -2.73 30.53
C CYS A 588 1.64 -3.02 32.04
N LYS A 589 2.45 -2.40 32.88
CA LYS A 589 2.26 -2.43 34.34
C LYS A 589 1.56 -1.17 34.79
N LEU A 590 0.44 -1.33 35.54
CA LEU A 590 -0.25 -0.21 36.13
C LEU A 590 0.64 0.47 37.19
N LEU A 591 0.81 1.77 37.04
CA LEU A 591 1.59 2.63 37.89
C LEU A 591 0.74 3.17 39.04
N ALA A 592 1.38 3.56 40.15
CA ALA A 592 0.70 4.14 41.31
C ALA A 592 0.06 5.51 40.99
N LYS A 593 0.54 6.20 39.95
CA LYS A 593 0.06 7.50 39.48
C LYS A 593 0.25 7.57 37.96
N GLY A 594 -0.68 8.22 37.27
CA GLY A 594 -0.52 8.49 35.82
C GLY A 594 0.66 9.39 35.55
N GLN A 595 1.50 9.02 34.58
CA GLN A 595 2.77 9.73 34.28
C GLN A 595 2.53 11.16 33.76
N LEU A 596 1.34 11.44 33.21
CA LEU A 596 0.99 12.74 32.63
C LEU A 596 -0.14 13.46 33.40
N ASP A 597 -0.55 12.96 34.57
CA ASP A 597 -1.65 13.54 35.35
C ASP A 597 -1.39 15.01 35.71
N ASP A 598 -0.18 15.35 36.13
CA ASP A 598 0.24 16.72 36.44
C ASP A 598 0.24 17.61 35.19
N LEU A 599 0.62 17.08 34.03
CA LEU A 599 0.61 17.80 32.76
C LEU A 599 -0.84 18.15 32.35
N PHE A 600 -1.77 17.18 32.47
CA PHE A 600 -3.18 17.42 32.16
C PHE A 600 -3.93 18.19 33.26
N GLY A 601 -3.33 18.40 34.41
CA GLY A 601 -3.96 19.03 35.56
C GLY A 601 -5.15 18.22 36.06
N ILE A 602 -4.96 16.92 36.21
CA ILE A 602 -5.96 16.00 36.76
C ILE A 602 -5.46 15.31 38.04
N GLU A 603 -6.38 15.01 38.91
CA GLU A 603 -6.19 14.16 40.07
C GLU A 603 -7.12 12.98 39.99
N ARG A 604 -6.59 11.76 40.26
CA ARG A 604 -7.36 10.53 40.33
C ARG A 604 -7.50 10.13 41.79
N LYS A 605 -8.76 10.04 42.27
CA LYS A 605 -9.04 9.49 43.59
C LYS A 605 -8.75 7.99 43.67
N ASP A 606 -8.99 7.30 42.56
CA ASP A 606 -8.75 5.87 42.38
C ASP A 606 -8.49 5.61 40.91
N MET A 607 -8.08 4.38 40.54
CA MET A 607 -7.83 3.96 39.16
C MET A 607 -9.05 3.25 38.56
N THR A 608 -10.24 3.49 39.05
CA THR A 608 -11.45 2.83 38.58
C THR A 608 -11.79 3.30 37.18
N PHE A 609 -11.92 2.37 36.26
CA PHE A 609 -12.44 2.57 34.94
C PHE A 609 -13.82 1.94 34.82
N ALA A 610 -14.83 2.77 34.70
CA ALA A 610 -16.21 2.34 34.59
C ALA A 610 -16.88 3.02 33.41
N PRO A 611 -16.77 2.43 32.19
CA PRO A 611 -17.40 3.03 31.00
C PRO A 611 -18.91 3.11 31.22
N GLY A 612 -19.42 4.34 31.16
CA GLY A 612 -20.84 4.62 31.28
C GLY A 612 -21.67 4.10 30.10
N LYS A 613 -22.97 4.31 30.15
CA LYS A 613 -23.86 4.06 29.02
C LYS A 613 -23.51 4.98 27.85
N PRO A 614 -23.70 4.55 26.58
CA PRO A 614 -23.57 5.43 25.42
C PRO A 614 -24.54 6.65 25.54
N GLY A 615 -24.08 7.80 25.04
CA GLY A 615 -24.87 9.05 25.12
C GLY A 615 -24.50 9.88 26.34
N LEU A 616 -23.32 10.55 26.28
CA LEU A 616 -22.87 11.47 27.31
C LEU A 616 -23.58 12.81 27.17
N LYS A 617 -24.26 13.26 28.20
CA LYS A 617 -24.86 14.60 28.26
C LYS A 617 -23.85 15.58 28.85
N LEU A 618 -23.41 16.51 28.04
CA LEU A 618 -22.51 17.59 28.46
C LEU A 618 -23.27 18.81 28.93
N CYS A 619 -22.80 19.40 30.01
CA CYS A 619 -23.27 20.66 30.56
C CYS A 619 -22.11 21.61 30.76
N ILE A 620 -22.34 22.92 30.58
CA ILE A 620 -21.50 23.93 31.20
C ILE A 620 -21.94 23.99 32.66
N ARG A 621 -20.97 24.02 33.60
CA ARG A 621 -21.26 23.97 35.05
C ARG A 621 -22.29 25.00 35.45
N GLY A 622 -23.35 24.55 36.12
CA GLY A 622 -24.48 25.42 36.57
C GLY A 622 -25.50 25.79 35.49
N MET A 623 -25.42 25.18 34.30
CA MET A 623 -26.40 25.39 33.20
C MET A 623 -27.11 24.08 32.87
N THR A 624 -28.28 24.16 32.25
CA THR A 624 -29.01 22.98 31.73
C THR A 624 -28.13 22.21 30.73
N PRO A 625 -28.37 20.88 30.56
CA PRO A 625 -27.65 20.10 29.57
C PRO A 625 -27.62 20.81 28.23
N VAL A 626 -26.42 21.07 27.72
CA VAL A 626 -26.22 21.83 26.49
C VAL A 626 -26.42 20.91 25.29
N GLN A 627 -25.94 19.65 25.38
CA GLN A 627 -26.06 18.70 24.27
C GLN A 627 -25.70 17.26 24.67
N GLU A 628 -26.32 16.30 24.00
CA GLU A 628 -25.97 14.90 24.11
C GLU A 628 -24.93 14.53 23.05
N LEU A 629 -23.82 13.91 23.49
CA LEU A 629 -22.80 13.36 22.60
C LEU A 629 -23.07 11.88 22.34
N VAL A 630 -23.72 11.58 21.22
CA VAL A 630 -23.98 10.20 20.80
C VAL A 630 -22.65 9.49 20.47
N GLY A 631 -22.52 8.23 20.88
CA GLY A 631 -21.30 7.44 20.64
C GLY A 631 -20.14 7.73 21.59
N VAL A 632 -20.39 8.47 22.66
CA VAL A 632 -19.42 8.80 23.71
C VAL A 632 -19.91 8.24 25.04
N ARG A 633 -19.00 7.77 25.86
CA ARG A 633 -19.26 7.23 27.21
C ARG A 633 -18.41 7.96 28.23
N ALA A 634 -18.96 8.28 29.37
CA ALA A 634 -18.18 8.71 30.53
C ALA A 634 -17.26 7.56 30.99
N ALA A 635 -16.09 7.88 31.53
CA ALA A 635 -15.08 6.86 31.76
C ALA A 635 -14.57 6.75 33.21
N GLU A 636 -13.94 7.78 33.78
CA GLU A 636 -13.25 7.69 35.08
C GLU A 636 -13.98 8.53 36.15
N PRO A 637 -14.78 7.89 36.99
CA PRO A 637 -15.60 8.62 38.00
C PRO A 637 -14.75 9.30 39.08
N GLY A 638 -13.55 8.81 39.34
CA GLY A 638 -12.60 9.35 40.32
C GLY A 638 -11.80 10.56 39.86
N VAL A 639 -11.89 10.96 38.58
CA VAL A 639 -11.09 12.07 38.02
C VAL A 639 -11.68 13.43 38.46
N ARG A 640 -10.78 14.34 38.87
CA ARG A 640 -11.06 15.76 39.21
C ARG A 640 -10.06 16.66 38.51
N ALA A 641 -10.44 17.92 38.35
CA ALA A 641 -9.49 18.94 37.92
C ALA A 641 -8.58 19.33 39.11
N ALA A 642 -7.26 19.31 38.86
CA ALA A 642 -6.27 19.80 39.82
C ALA A 642 -6.15 21.33 39.76
N GLU A 643 -5.40 21.90 40.69
CA GLU A 643 -5.08 23.34 40.72
C GLU A 643 -4.43 23.77 39.37
N GLY A 644 -4.90 24.89 38.84
CA GLY A 644 -4.42 25.46 37.57
C GLY A 644 -5.07 24.82 36.33
N ALA A 645 -6.00 23.88 36.48
CA ALA A 645 -6.81 23.33 35.41
C ALA A 645 -8.29 23.67 35.59
N ALA A 646 -9.02 23.77 34.47
CA ALA A 646 -10.43 24.13 34.48
C ALA A 646 -11.31 23.05 33.81
N PRO A 647 -12.39 22.57 34.43
CA PRO A 647 -13.40 21.78 33.74
C PRO A 647 -14.21 22.69 32.81
N TRP A 648 -14.05 22.50 31.49
CA TRP A 648 -14.87 23.21 30.50
C TRP A 648 -16.28 22.64 30.41
N PHE A 649 -16.38 21.30 30.49
CA PHE A 649 -17.67 20.62 30.49
C PHE A 649 -17.74 19.60 31.63
N VAL A 650 -18.93 19.46 32.16
CA VAL A 650 -19.28 18.46 33.16
C VAL A 650 -20.47 17.62 32.67
N ASP A 651 -20.73 16.49 33.30
CA ASP A 651 -21.96 15.70 33.09
C ASP A 651 -23.10 16.17 34.02
N ALA A 652 -24.22 15.46 33.94
CA ALA A 652 -25.40 15.76 34.76
C ALA A 652 -25.16 15.65 36.28
N ASP A 653 -24.11 14.93 36.68
CA ASP A 653 -23.73 14.74 38.10
C ASP A 653 -22.57 15.68 38.51
N ASP A 654 -22.30 16.73 37.74
CA ASP A 654 -21.20 17.73 37.91
C ASP A 654 -19.80 17.07 37.86
N ARG A 655 -19.65 15.90 37.18
CA ARG A 655 -18.35 15.25 36.99
C ARG A 655 -17.63 15.86 35.80
N PRO A 656 -16.33 16.19 35.94
CA PRO A 656 -15.56 16.76 34.83
C PRO A 656 -15.48 15.80 33.65
N CYS A 657 -15.94 16.23 32.47
CA CYS A 657 -15.88 15.51 31.20
C CYS A 657 -14.79 16.03 30.27
N VAL A 658 -14.54 17.34 30.30
CA VAL A 658 -13.46 17.99 29.52
C VAL A 658 -12.71 18.92 30.45
N ILE A 659 -11.45 18.59 30.71
CA ILE A 659 -10.56 19.39 31.60
C ILE A 659 -9.48 20.01 30.72
N VAL A 660 -9.23 21.32 30.91
CA VAL A 660 -8.24 22.05 30.13
C VAL A 660 -7.24 22.70 31.07
N LYS A 661 -5.96 22.61 30.69
CA LYS A 661 -4.87 23.32 31.34
C LYS A 661 -4.05 24.08 30.29
N GLU A 662 -3.88 25.38 30.55
CA GLU A 662 -2.97 26.20 29.79
C GLU A 662 -1.58 26.13 30.43
N HIS A 663 -0.54 26.11 29.61
CA HIS A 663 0.84 25.99 30.06
C HIS A 663 1.67 27.23 29.71
N PRO A 664 2.75 27.51 30.44
CA PRO A 664 3.73 28.51 30.05
C PRO A 664 4.25 28.20 28.63
N GLY A 665 4.46 29.24 27.81
CA GLY A 665 4.90 29.07 26.43
C GLY A 665 3.76 28.85 25.43
N GLY A 666 2.49 28.93 25.86
CA GLY A 666 1.29 28.87 25.00
C GLY A 666 0.81 27.45 24.71
N GLY A 667 1.45 26.43 25.28
CA GLY A 667 1.00 25.05 25.17
C GLY A 667 -0.31 24.81 25.94
N ARG A 668 -1.05 23.78 25.50
CA ARG A 668 -2.34 23.43 26.09
C ARG A 668 -2.50 21.93 26.20
N THR A 669 -3.15 21.48 27.28
CA THR A 669 -3.60 20.11 27.41
C THR A 669 -5.11 20.04 27.60
N ILE A 670 -5.75 19.08 26.93
CA ILE A 670 -7.19 18.84 26.99
C ILE A 670 -7.35 17.36 27.32
N TYR A 671 -7.94 17.11 28.50
CA TYR A 671 -8.26 15.75 28.94
C TYR A 671 -9.76 15.50 28.77
N LEU A 672 -10.09 14.52 27.93
CA LEU A 672 -11.45 14.04 27.73
C LEU A 672 -11.68 12.85 28.67
N ASN A 673 -12.38 13.08 29.77
CA ASN A 673 -12.80 12.01 30.68
C ASN A 673 -13.97 11.22 30.07
N ALA A 674 -13.76 10.76 28.86
CA ALA A 674 -14.77 10.09 28.04
C ALA A 674 -14.10 9.20 26.97
N ALA A 675 -14.76 8.13 26.56
CA ALA A 675 -14.35 7.25 25.49
C ALA A 675 -15.23 7.46 24.26
N ILE A 676 -14.62 7.83 23.12
CA ILE A 676 -15.32 8.09 21.85
C ILE A 676 -15.33 6.80 21.02
N THR A 677 -16.13 5.81 21.43
CA THR A 677 -16.05 4.45 20.87
C THR A 677 -16.90 4.20 19.65
N ASP A 678 -17.94 4.98 19.42
CA ASP A 678 -18.95 4.65 18.43
C ASP A 678 -19.28 5.77 17.43
N TYR A 679 -18.51 6.88 17.40
CA TYR A 679 -18.72 7.98 16.46
C TYR A 679 -18.69 7.48 15.00
N HIS A 680 -17.74 6.63 14.64
CA HIS A 680 -17.60 6.05 13.30
C HIS A 680 -18.88 5.33 12.81
N ARG A 681 -19.76 4.88 13.72
CA ARG A 681 -21.03 4.23 13.38
C ARG A 681 -22.19 5.20 13.23
N TRP A 682 -22.18 6.27 14.00
CA TRP A 682 -23.32 7.20 14.10
C TRP A 682 -23.17 8.41 13.18
N ARG A 683 -21.97 8.77 12.85
CA ARG A 683 -21.61 10.00 12.14
C ARG A 683 -22.40 10.28 10.85
N LEU A 684 -22.86 9.25 10.16
CA LEU A 684 -23.55 9.36 8.88
C LEU A 684 -25.08 9.32 9.01
N LYS A 685 -25.60 9.19 10.22
CA LYS A 685 -27.02 9.34 10.48
C LYS A 685 -27.37 10.82 10.59
N PRO A 686 -28.49 11.28 9.99
CA PRO A 686 -28.89 12.67 10.03
C PRO A 686 -28.98 13.20 11.47
N GLY A 687 -28.31 14.30 11.76
CA GLY A 687 -28.31 14.96 13.08
C GLY A 687 -27.42 14.32 14.13
N GLU A 688 -27.08 13.02 14.00
CA GLU A 688 -26.22 12.37 14.97
C GLU A 688 -24.74 12.74 14.77
N GLY A 689 -23.99 12.81 15.87
CA GLY A 689 -22.56 13.16 15.86
C GLY A 689 -22.22 14.64 15.59
N ASN A 690 -23.20 15.51 15.29
CA ASN A 690 -22.94 16.92 14.98
C ASN A 690 -22.24 17.66 16.12
N ALA A 691 -22.71 17.46 17.35
CA ALA A 691 -22.13 18.10 18.54
C ALA A 691 -20.66 17.73 18.73
N LEU A 692 -20.36 16.43 18.60
CA LEU A 692 -19.00 15.94 18.77
C LEU A 692 -18.08 16.45 17.64
N ARG A 693 -18.58 16.52 16.41
CA ARG A 693 -17.84 17.15 15.28
C ARG A 693 -17.53 18.62 15.56
N GLN A 694 -18.53 19.40 15.97
CA GLN A 694 -18.36 20.81 16.30
C GLN A 694 -17.37 21.03 17.43
N LEU A 695 -17.48 20.23 18.50
CA LEU A 695 -16.55 20.30 19.65
C LEU A 695 -15.11 20.00 19.20
N MET A 696 -14.90 18.86 18.55
CA MET A 696 -13.56 18.47 18.09
C MET A 696 -13.03 19.44 17.02
N GLY A 697 -13.88 19.85 16.09
CA GLY A 697 -13.53 20.84 15.06
C GLY A 697 -13.04 22.14 15.66
N ALA A 698 -13.76 22.70 16.65
CA ALA A 698 -13.39 23.93 17.34
C ALA A 698 -12.06 23.79 18.11
N ILE A 699 -11.85 22.65 18.79
CA ILE A 699 -10.60 22.38 19.51
C ILE A 699 -9.42 22.35 18.54
N VAL A 700 -9.54 21.58 17.47
CA VAL A 700 -8.46 21.41 16.47
C VAL A 700 -8.20 22.72 15.71
N GLU A 701 -9.26 23.44 15.32
CA GLU A 701 -9.13 24.72 14.63
C GLU A 701 -8.42 25.78 15.47
N LYS A 702 -8.76 25.86 16.77
CA LYS A 702 -8.10 26.78 17.69
C LYS A 702 -6.59 26.50 17.83
N ALA A 703 -6.18 25.24 17.76
CA ALA A 703 -4.79 24.84 17.92
C ALA A 703 -4.00 24.83 16.61
N ALA A 704 -4.56 24.26 15.56
CA ALA A 704 -3.90 24.03 14.26
C ALA A 704 -4.20 25.13 13.22
N GLY A 705 -5.14 26.04 13.50
CA GLY A 705 -5.67 27.01 12.54
C GLY A 705 -6.80 26.39 11.68
N PRO A 706 -7.36 27.15 10.71
CA PRO A 706 -8.42 26.65 9.83
C PRO A 706 -7.95 25.49 8.96
N ALA A 707 -8.88 24.63 8.51
CA ALA A 707 -8.59 23.59 7.53
C ALA A 707 -8.05 24.19 6.23
N GLN A 708 -7.17 23.46 5.52
CA GLN A 708 -6.55 23.94 4.28
C GLN A 708 -7.57 24.29 3.19
N TYR A 709 -8.69 23.58 3.18
CA TYR A 709 -9.77 23.72 2.21
C TYR A 709 -11.12 23.71 2.92
N ALA A 710 -12.01 24.61 2.53
CA ALA A 710 -13.37 24.63 3.00
C ALA A 710 -14.31 24.04 1.93
N VAL A 711 -15.00 22.95 2.28
CA VAL A 711 -16.03 22.34 1.42
C VAL A 711 -17.37 22.43 2.14
N THR A 712 -18.36 23.04 1.48
CA THR A 712 -19.68 23.27 2.04
C THR A 712 -20.77 22.86 1.07
N THR A 713 -21.95 22.60 1.58
CA THR A 713 -23.19 22.54 0.81
C THR A 713 -23.64 23.97 0.40
N ALA A 714 -24.67 24.10 -0.43
CA ALA A 714 -25.16 25.41 -0.90
C ALA A 714 -25.67 26.30 0.23
N ASP A 715 -26.20 25.73 1.31
CA ASP A 715 -26.66 26.40 2.51
C ASP A 715 -25.54 26.67 3.54
N GLY A 716 -24.28 26.37 3.18
CA GLY A 716 -23.10 26.61 4.02
C GLY A 716 -22.82 25.52 5.05
N GLY A 717 -23.56 24.43 5.06
CA GLY A 717 -23.34 23.29 5.96
C GLY A 717 -22.07 22.50 5.61
N HIS A 718 -21.51 21.82 6.61
CA HIS A 718 -20.40 20.90 6.42
C HIS A 718 -20.92 19.45 6.43
N PRO A 719 -21.05 18.80 5.26
CA PRO A 719 -21.58 17.44 5.21
C PRO A 719 -20.55 16.45 5.73
N PRO A 720 -20.91 15.55 6.67
CA PRO A 720 -20.01 14.44 7.03
C PRO A 720 -19.87 13.46 5.89
N GLY A 721 -18.85 12.61 5.95
CA GLY A 721 -18.62 11.58 4.95
C GLY A 721 -17.93 12.07 3.69
N LEU A 722 -17.16 13.13 3.79
CA LEU A 722 -16.20 13.58 2.80
C LEU A 722 -14.79 13.44 3.36
N GLU A 723 -13.86 13.07 2.50
CA GLU A 723 -12.44 13.06 2.80
C GLU A 723 -11.67 13.79 1.72
N LEU A 724 -10.69 14.59 2.14
CA LEU A 724 -9.82 15.36 1.26
C LEU A 724 -8.47 14.68 1.16
N HIS A 725 -7.91 14.65 -0.03
CA HIS A 725 -6.59 14.09 -0.31
C HIS A 725 -5.77 15.14 -1.06
N PRO A 726 -5.05 16.02 -0.37
CA PRO A 726 -4.21 17.03 -0.99
C PRO A 726 -2.79 16.52 -1.24
N TRP A 727 -2.27 16.79 -2.43
CA TRP A 727 -0.86 16.59 -2.80
C TRP A 727 -0.25 17.87 -3.33
N ARG A 728 1.05 18.03 -3.18
CA ARG A 728 1.82 19.18 -3.63
C ARG A 728 3.13 18.77 -4.28
N CYS A 729 3.47 19.44 -5.38
CA CYS A 729 4.81 19.43 -5.98
C CYS A 729 5.11 20.84 -6.48
N GLY A 730 5.95 21.57 -5.77
CA GLY A 730 6.14 22.99 -6.04
C GLY A 730 4.82 23.77 -6.01
N ASP A 731 4.50 24.42 -7.13
CA ASP A 731 3.27 25.20 -7.28
C ASP A 731 2.04 24.36 -7.67
N LEU A 732 2.23 23.16 -8.17
CA LEU A 732 1.14 22.25 -8.52
C LEU A 732 0.58 21.60 -7.26
N ARG A 733 -0.73 21.73 -7.09
CA ARG A 733 -1.51 21.00 -6.08
C ARG A 733 -2.52 20.11 -6.78
N ILE A 734 -2.70 18.90 -6.27
CA ILE A 734 -3.79 18.01 -6.68
C ILE A 734 -4.63 17.74 -5.44
N LEU A 735 -5.92 17.99 -5.54
CA LEU A 735 -6.89 17.75 -4.46
C LEU A 735 -7.90 16.72 -4.92
N GLY A 736 -7.82 15.53 -4.35
CA GLY A 736 -8.86 14.52 -4.44
C GLY A 736 -9.91 14.76 -3.36
N ILE A 737 -11.19 14.70 -3.71
CA ILE A 737 -12.33 14.75 -2.79
C ILE A 737 -13.12 13.47 -3.02
N HIS A 738 -13.28 12.68 -1.98
CA HIS A 738 -13.95 11.38 -2.07
C HIS A 738 -15.00 11.20 -0.98
N ARG A 739 -16.00 10.37 -1.24
CA ARG A 739 -16.96 9.96 -0.22
C ARG A 739 -16.27 9.01 0.75
N ASN A 740 -16.45 9.27 2.03
CA ASN A 740 -15.91 8.44 3.09
C ASN A 740 -17.05 7.64 3.73
N TYR A 741 -17.42 6.54 3.07
CA TYR A 741 -18.43 5.62 3.58
C TYR A 741 -17.88 4.74 4.70
N GLN A 742 -18.80 4.17 5.47
CA GLN A 742 -18.46 3.15 6.43
C GLN A 742 -18.46 1.77 5.74
N LEU A 743 -17.29 1.14 5.66
CA LEU A 743 -17.16 -0.26 5.27
C LEU A 743 -17.14 -1.16 6.50
N ARG A 744 -17.82 -2.29 6.41
CA ARG A 744 -17.56 -3.42 7.27
C ARG A 744 -16.61 -4.37 6.55
N VAL A 745 -15.39 -4.48 7.02
CA VAL A 745 -14.41 -5.42 6.48
C VAL A 745 -14.62 -6.77 7.14
N SER A 746 -14.71 -7.85 6.36
CA SER A 746 -14.62 -9.21 6.87
C SER A 746 -13.18 -9.52 7.29
N GLU A 747 -12.97 -10.52 8.10
CA GLU A 747 -11.64 -10.89 8.63
C GLU A 747 -10.70 -11.33 7.52
N LEU A 748 -11.21 -12.16 6.63
CA LEU A 748 -10.53 -12.63 5.43
C LEU A 748 -11.56 -12.58 4.29
N GLY A 749 -11.31 -11.76 3.30
CA GLY A 749 -12.18 -11.66 2.14
C GLY A 749 -12.73 -10.27 1.86
N PRO A 750 -13.73 -10.15 0.98
CA PRO A 750 -14.24 -8.88 0.53
C PRO A 750 -14.88 -8.06 1.67
N PRO A 751 -14.67 -6.73 1.69
CA PRO A 751 -15.35 -5.86 2.63
C PRO A 751 -16.86 -5.95 2.42
N GLU A 752 -17.61 -6.12 3.51
CA GLU A 752 -19.07 -6.03 3.47
C GLU A 752 -19.49 -4.56 3.44
N TYR A 753 -20.22 -4.21 2.42
CA TYR A 753 -20.81 -2.90 2.31
C TYR A 753 -22.11 -2.80 3.12
N ARG A 754 -22.26 -1.69 3.85
CA ARG A 754 -23.54 -1.30 4.43
C ARG A 754 -24.10 -0.13 3.67
N SER A 755 -25.29 -0.31 3.10
CA SER A 755 -25.99 0.79 2.44
C SER A 755 -26.18 1.98 3.39
N GLN A 756 -25.87 3.15 2.88
CA GLN A 756 -26.03 4.44 3.54
C GLN A 756 -26.87 5.35 2.63
N ALA A 757 -28.08 4.89 2.35
CA ALA A 757 -28.98 5.45 1.34
C ALA A 757 -29.12 7.00 1.38
N ALA A 758 -28.98 7.61 2.55
CA ALA A 758 -29.00 9.07 2.69
C ALA A 758 -27.83 9.76 1.99
N LEU A 759 -26.67 9.06 1.88
CA LEU A 759 -25.45 9.58 1.26
C LEU A 759 -25.18 9.01 -0.13
N GLU A 760 -25.83 7.90 -0.49
CA GLU A 760 -25.66 7.24 -1.79
C GLU A 760 -26.39 7.97 -2.92
N LYS A 761 -26.23 9.27 -2.96
CA LYS A 761 -26.74 10.14 -3.99
C LYS A 761 -25.76 11.26 -4.27
N PRO A 762 -25.72 11.79 -5.50
CA PRO A 762 -24.91 12.96 -5.79
C PRO A 762 -25.30 14.14 -4.90
N MET A 763 -24.33 15.00 -4.57
CA MET A 763 -24.62 16.24 -3.85
C MET A 763 -23.85 17.40 -4.47
N LYS A 764 -24.46 18.58 -4.46
CA LYS A 764 -23.82 19.80 -4.93
C LYS A 764 -23.02 20.44 -3.81
N LEU A 765 -21.73 20.66 -4.06
CA LEU A 765 -20.77 21.19 -3.11
C LEU A 765 -20.07 22.44 -3.66
N LYS A 766 -19.57 23.24 -2.74
CA LYS A 766 -18.72 24.39 -3.01
C LYS A 766 -17.38 24.23 -2.30
N LEU A 767 -16.28 24.33 -3.04
CA LEU A 767 -14.91 24.37 -2.54
C LEU A 767 -14.42 25.81 -2.57
N ASP A 768 -13.90 26.33 -1.44
CA ASP A 768 -13.19 27.61 -1.35
C ASP A 768 -11.67 27.36 -1.27
N LEU A 769 -10.91 27.92 -2.17
CA LEU A 769 -9.45 27.83 -2.26
C LEU A 769 -8.74 28.98 -1.51
N GLY A 770 -9.47 29.83 -0.80
CA GLY A 770 -8.92 31.01 -0.11
C GLY A 770 -8.58 32.16 -1.05
N LYS A 771 -7.97 31.90 -2.19
CA LYS A 771 -7.64 32.87 -3.25
C LYS A 771 -7.86 32.27 -4.65
N ALA A 772 -7.83 33.13 -5.67
CA ALA A 772 -8.04 32.67 -7.05
C ALA A 772 -6.81 31.93 -7.58
N HIS A 773 -7.06 30.74 -8.14
CA HIS A 773 -6.08 29.86 -8.79
C HIS A 773 -6.59 29.41 -10.16
N ALA A 774 -5.69 29.04 -11.07
CA ALA A 774 -6.01 28.28 -12.25
C ALA A 774 -6.40 26.85 -11.82
N VAL A 775 -7.63 26.44 -12.13
CA VAL A 775 -8.20 25.16 -11.70
C VAL A 775 -8.55 24.30 -12.90
N TYR A 776 -8.25 23.04 -12.79
CA TYR A 776 -8.58 22.01 -13.78
C TYR A 776 -9.38 20.91 -13.12
N ASP A 777 -10.44 20.45 -13.79
CA ASP A 777 -10.99 19.12 -13.53
C ASP A 777 -10.01 18.09 -14.11
N GLN A 778 -9.29 17.43 -13.23
CA GLN A 778 -8.19 16.53 -13.62
C GLN A 778 -8.72 15.31 -14.39
N ARG A 779 -9.85 14.72 -13.96
CA ARG A 779 -10.45 13.55 -14.60
C ARG A 779 -11.00 13.88 -15.99
N ALA A 780 -11.68 15.02 -16.12
CA ALA A 780 -12.17 15.48 -17.43
C ALA A 780 -11.07 16.13 -18.29
N GLY A 781 -9.90 16.44 -17.72
CA GLY A 781 -8.83 17.16 -18.41
C GLY A 781 -9.26 18.57 -18.86
N LYS A 782 -10.11 19.26 -18.08
CA LYS A 782 -10.77 20.50 -18.45
C LYS A 782 -10.35 21.67 -17.58
N TYR A 783 -9.91 22.77 -18.21
CA TYR A 783 -9.68 24.04 -17.52
C TYR A 783 -10.99 24.68 -17.09
N LEU A 784 -11.15 24.96 -15.79
CA LEU A 784 -12.34 25.57 -15.21
C LEU A 784 -12.23 27.10 -15.06
N GLY A 785 -11.08 27.67 -15.39
CA GLY A 785 -10.80 29.10 -15.25
C GLY A 785 -9.99 29.43 -13.99
N LYS A 786 -9.63 30.72 -13.84
CA LYS A 786 -8.99 31.23 -12.63
C LYS A 786 -10.08 31.57 -11.62
N ARG A 787 -10.17 30.77 -10.55
CA ARG A 787 -11.29 30.82 -9.59
C ARG A 787 -10.82 30.71 -8.15
N ARG A 788 -11.52 31.39 -7.23
CA ARG A 788 -11.41 31.17 -5.79
C ARG A 788 -12.40 30.06 -5.33
N ASN A 789 -13.62 30.12 -5.85
CA ASN A 789 -14.69 29.20 -5.48
C ASN A 789 -15.06 28.30 -6.66
N ILE A 790 -15.27 27.03 -6.38
CA ILE A 790 -15.66 26.02 -7.35
C ILE A 790 -16.93 25.35 -6.85
N THR A 791 -18.00 25.39 -7.64
CA THR A 791 -19.20 24.60 -7.40
C THR A 791 -19.11 23.35 -8.26
N PHE A 792 -19.34 22.19 -7.69
CA PHE A 792 -19.24 20.90 -8.37
C PHE A 792 -20.27 19.90 -7.84
N ASP A 793 -20.59 18.91 -8.65
CA ASP A 793 -21.40 17.78 -8.25
C ASP A 793 -20.48 16.67 -7.75
N MET A 794 -20.65 16.27 -6.49
CA MET A 794 -19.91 15.16 -5.88
C MET A 794 -20.62 13.85 -6.22
N PRO A 795 -20.00 12.95 -7.01
CA PRO A 795 -20.60 11.66 -7.35
C PRO A 795 -20.77 10.76 -6.13
N THR A 796 -21.54 9.69 -6.30
CA THR A 796 -21.79 8.73 -5.23
C THR A 796 -20.56 7.88 -4.90
N TYR A 797 -19.89 7.33 -5.92
CA TYR A 797 -18.84 6.32 -5.73
C TYR A 797 -17.47 6.74 -6.26
N GLU A 798 -17.42 7.70 -7.13
CA GLU A 798 -16.17 8.19 -7.73
C GLU A 798 -15.70 9.47 -7.06
N PRO A 799 -14.41 9.79 -7.08
CA PRO A 799 -13.88 11.04 -6.57
C PRO A 799 -14.10 12.18 -7.56
N VAL A 800 -14.00 13.40 -7.04
CA VAL A 800 -13.69 14.60 -7.83
C VAL A 800 -12.23 14.95 -7.58
N ILE A 801 -11.48 15.25 -8.63
CA ILE A 801 -10.06 15.55 -8.54
C ILE A 801 -9.78 16.87 -9.24
N PHE A 802 -9.24 17.84 -8.50
CA PHE A 802 -8.85 19.14 -9.02
C PHE A 802 -7.32 19.27 -9.06
N SER A 803 -6.79 19.72 -10.20
CA SER A 803 -5.44 20.27 -10.25
C SER A 803 -5.49 21.78 -10.14
N ILE A 804 -4.61 22.33 -9.31
CA ILE A 804 -4.63 23.73 -8.89
C ILE A 804 -3.23 24.32 -9.05
N LEU A 805 -3.12 25.40 -9.81
CA LEU A 805 -1.88 26.11 -10.11
C LEU A 805 -2.07 27.62 -9.87
N PRO A 806 -1.03 28.40 -9.58
CA PRO A 806 -1.12 29.85 -9.48
C PRO A 806 -1.56 30.50 -10.81
N GLU A 807 -1.02 30.01 -11.91
CA GLU A 807 -1.29 30.46 -13.27
C GLU A 807 -1.60 29.28 -14.20
N PRO A 808 -2.36 29.49 -15.28
CA PRO A 808 -2.70 28.41 -16.19
C PRO A 808 -1.48 27.90 -16.96
N VAL A 809 -1.52 26.63 -17.33
CA VAL A 809 -0.70 26.04 -18.38
C VAL A 809 -1.30 26.52 -19.71
N GLU A 810 -0.51 27.21 -20.51
CA GLU A 810 -0.99 27.89 -21.72
C GLU A 810 -1.13 26.92 -22.90
N ALA A 811 -0.14 26.05 -23.09
CA ALA A 811 -0.09 25.11 -24.19
C ALA A 811 0.89 23.97 -23.91
N MET A 812 0.80 22.94 -24.74
CA MET A 812 1.80 21.90 -24.88
C MET A 812 2.34 21.88 -26.32
N THR A 813 3.59 21.51 -26.50
CA THR A 813 4.20 21.33 -27.81
C THR A 813 4.88 19.98 -27.93
N ILE A 814 4.79 19.37 -29.11
CA ILE A 814 5.57 18.21 -29.53
C ILE A 814 6.48 18.66 -30.68
N THR A 815 7.79 18.54 -30.48
CA THR A 815 8.78 18.77 -31.51
C THR A 815 9.38 17.43 -31.92
N ALA A 816 9.14 17.00 -33.14
CA ALA A 816 9.62 15.76 -33.72
C ALA A 816 9.87 15.95 -35.22
N PRO A 817 10.61 15.05 -35.91
CA PRO A 817 10.69 15.05 -37.38
C PRO A 817 9.31 14.97 -38.02
N ALA A 818 9.14 15.62 -39.19
CA ALA A 818 7.90 15.55 -39.96
C ALA A 818 7.71 14.19 -40.67
N ALA A 819 8.83 13.50 -40.97
CA ALA A 819 8.82 12.18 -41.59
C ALA A 819 9.82 11.23 -40.94
N ALA A 820 9.59 9.94 -41.10
CA ALA A 820 10.47 8.85 -40.68
C ALA A 820 10.36 7.67 -41.62
N LYS A 821 11.42 6.85 -41.66
CA LYS A 821 11.38 5.58 -42.40
C LYS A 821 10.94 4.42 -41.49
N PRO A 822 10.33 3.38 -42.06
CA PRO A 822 10.13 2.13 -41.34
C PRO A 822 11.44 1.62 -40.73
N GLY A 823 11.39 1.21 -39.46
CA GLY A 823 12.57 0.76 -38.69
C GLY A 823 13.33 1.88 -37.97
N GLU A 824 12.96 3.14 -38.10
CA GLU A 824 13.60 4.25 -37.39
C GLU A 824 13.11 4.42 -35.95
N LEU A 825 13.97 5.00 -35.11
CA LEU A 825 13.67 5.43 -33.76
C LEU A 825 13.51 6.96 -33.75
N VAL A 826 12.27 7.43 -33.70
CA VAL A 826 11.94 8.86 -33.72
C VAL A 826 12.07 9.47 -32.36
N LYS A 827 12.87 10.53 -32.24
CA LYS A 827 12.98 11.31 -31.00
C LYS A 827 11.99 12.48 -31.05
N ALA A 828 11.09 12.55 -30.06
CA ALA A 828 10.18 13.67 -29.83
C ALA A 828 10.55 14.39 -28.53
N THR A 829 10.51 15.72 -28.55
CA THR A 829 10.62 16.57 -27.34
C THR A 829 9.26 17.14 -27.00
N LEU A 830 8.82 16.93 -25.78
CA LEU A 830 7.54 17.38 -25.24
C LEU A 830 7.80 18.54 -24.28
N LYS A 831 7.04 19.63 -24.39
CA LYS A 831 7.23 20.79 -23.53
C LYS A 831 5.92 21.51 -23.26
N LEU A 832 5.66 21.80 -21.97
CA LEU A 832 4.60 22.72 -21.54
C LEU A 832 5.06 24.17 -21.71
N LYS A 833 4.10 25.07 -21.94
CA LYS A 833 4.26 26.52 -21.91
C LYS A 833 3.39 27.11 -20.81
N GLY A 834 3.93 28.06 -20.06
CA GLY A 834 3.25 28.72 -18.95
C GLY A 834 4.25 29.30 -17.96
N LYS A 835 3.74 30.04 -16.96
CA LYS A 835 4.58 30.76 -16.00
C LYS A 835 4.97 29.95 -14.76
N ALA A 836 4.18 28.94 -14.38
CA ALA A 836 4.34 28.15 -13.16
C ALA A 836 4.64 26.69 -13.49
N LEU A 837 5.82 26.38 -14.07
CA LEU A 837 6.20 25.05 -14.57
C LEU A 837 7.51 24.53 -13.95
N GLY A 838 7.87 25.03 -12.75
CA GLY A 838 9.10 24.60 -12.04
C GLY A 838 9.07 23.17 -11.49
N GLN A 839 7.89 22.58 -11.36
CA GLN A 839 7.64 21.27 -10.76
C GLN A 839 7.69 20.12 -11.77
N THR A 840 7.58 18.90 -11.23
CA THR A 840 7.45 17.69 -12.03
C THR A 840 6.01 17.50 -12.49
N HIS A 841 5.84 17.21 -13.79
CA HIS A 841 4.60 16.77 -14.43
C HIS A 841 4.71 15.33 -14.92
N ALA A 842 3.59 14.70 -15.22
CA ALA A 842 3.52 13.42 -15.90
C ALA A 842 2.80 13.60 -17.24
N PHE A 843 3.41 13.10 -18.33
CA PHE A 843 2.83 13.17 -19.66
C PHE A 843 2.35 11.81 -20.11
N ARG A 844 1.06 11.66 -20.38
CA ARG A 844 0.50 10.49 -21.06
C ARG A 844 0.71 10.65 -22.56
N VAL A 845 1.45 9.72 -23.16
CA VAL A 845 1.77 9.72 -24.59
C VAL A 845 1.16 8.50 -25.27
N SER A 846 0.69 8.69 -26.50
CA SER A 846 0.16 7.64 -27.36
C SER A 846 0.42 7.93 -28.84
N VAL A 847 0.36 6.90 -29.66
CA VAL A 847 0.52 6.99 -31.12
C VAL A 847 -0.72 6.43 -31.76
N LEU A 848 -1.31 7.17 -32.70
CA LEU A 848 -2.32 6.64 -33.63
C LEU A 848 -1.65 6.22 -34.93
N GLY A 849 -1.99 5.05 -35.40
CA GLY A 849 -1.58 4.57 -36.74
C GLY A 849 -2.30 5.27 -37.89
N PRO A 850 -1.98 4.94 -39.13
CA PRO A 850 -2.63 5.52 -40.31
C PRO A 850 -4.14 5.24 -40.40
N ASP A 851 -4.62 4.20 -39.72
CA ASP A 851 -6.04 3.86 -39.55
C ASP A 851 -6.73 4.61 -38.42
N ALA A 852 -6.08 5.61 -37.85
CA ALA A 852 -6.50 6.39 -36.69
C ALA A 852 -6.74 5.57 -35.42
N LYS A 853 -6.28 4.31 -35.34
CA LYS A 853 -6.36 3.49 -34.13
C LYS A 853 -5.12 3.68 -33.26
N GLU A 854 -5.32 3.64 -31.94
CA GLU A 854 -4.23 3.73 -30.97
C GLU A 854 -3.37 2.47 -30.98
N LEU A 855 -2.07 2.68 -31.15
CA LEU A 855 -1.04 1.64 -31.02
C LEU A 855 -0.73 1.46 -29.54
N ARG A 856 -1.54 0.67 -28.83
CA ARG A 856 -1.47 0.49 -27.37
C ARG A 856 -0.08 0.16 -26.84
N MET A 857 0.74 -0.58 -27.62
CA MET A 857 2.10 -0.95 -27.25
C MET A 857 3.05 0.26 -27.15
N LEU A 858 2.68 1.40 -27.74
CA LEU A 858 3.44 2.66 -27.68
C LEU A 858 2.89 3.64 -26.64
N THR A 859 1.78 3.31 -26.01
CA THR A 859 1.15 4.14 -24.96
C THR A 859 1.90 3.98 -23.64
N GLN A 860 2.37 5.09 -23.07
CA GLN A 860 3.10 5.11 -21.79
C GLN A 860 2.90 6.45 -21.07
N THR A 861 3.38 6.54 -19.84
CA THR A 861 3.41 7.79 -19.08
C THR A 861 4.86 8.16 -18.78
N LEU A 862 5.26 9.34 -19.18
CA LEU A 862 6.61 9.88 -19.01
C LEU A 862 6.65 10.85 -17.83
N VAL A 863 7.77 10.90 -17.14
CA VAL A 863 8.06 11.92 -16.13
C VAL A 863 8.65 13.15 -16.81
N ALA A 864 8.09 14.31 -16.56
CA ALA A 864 8.46 15.59 -17.21
C ALA A 864 9.01 16.56 -16.16
N GLY A 865 10.30 16.59 -15.98
CA GLY A 865 10.96 17.55 -15.10
C GLY A 865 10.81 18.98 -15.65
N LYS A 866 10.32 19.90 -14.81
CA LYS A 866 10.07 21.29 -15.20
C LYS A 866 9.21 21.41 -16.47
N GLY A 867 8.21 20.53 -16.60
CA GLY A 867 7.30 20.50 -17.74
C GLY A 867 7.93 20.08 -19.07
N GLN A 868 9.03 19.34 -19.07
CA GLN A 868 9.71 18.84 -20.28
C GLN A 868 10.07 17.37 -20.17
N ALA A 869 9.89 16.61 -21.27
CA ALA A 869 10.29 15.21 -21.38
C ALA A 869 10.78 14.88 -22.81
N GLU A 870 11.64 13.87 -22.92
CA GLU A 870 11.99 13.24 -24.19
C GLU A 870 11.16 11.95 -24.35
N TRP A 871 10.74 11.70 -25.59
CA TRP A 871 9.97 10.53 -25.97
C TRP A 871 10.59 9.85 -27.18
N MET A 872 10.98 8.58 -27.03
CA MET A 872 11.50 7.76 -28.10
C MET A 872 10.38 6.89 -28.68
N VAL A 873 10.04 7.09 -29.94
CA VAL A 873 8.96 6.39 -30.66
C VAL A 873 9.57 5.45 -31.69
N PRO A 874 9.60 4.14 -31.44
CA PRO A 874 10.12 3.18 -32.39
C PRO A 874 9.08 2.86 -33.47
N ILE A 875 9.40 3.16 -34.72
CA ILE A 875 8.65 2.74 -35.90
C ILE A 875 9.19 1.38 -36.30
N ALA A 876 8.35 0.36 -36.37
CA ALA A 876 8.78 -0.97 -36.79
C ALA A 876 8.99 -1.02 -38.31
N ALA A 877 9.87 -1.89 -38.79
CA ALA A 877 10.15 -2.03 -40.22
C ALA A 877 8.91 -2.48 -41.06
N SER A 878 7.94 -3.12 -40.38
CA SER A 878 6.67 -3.53 -41.01
C SER A 878 5.50 -2.59 -40.71
N ASP A 879 5.72 -1.51 -39.98
CA ASP A 879 4.64 -0.57 -39.71
C ASP A 879 4.23 0.09 -41.06
N PRO A 880 2.90 0.18 -41.36
CA PRO A 880 2.44 0.62 -42.65
C PRO A 880 2.82 2.06 -42.92
N ALA A 881 3.16 2.36 -44.16
CA ALA A 881 3.35 3.74 -44.63
C ALA A 881 2.06 4.55 -44.45
N GLY A 882 2.21 5.83 -44.14
CA GLY A 882 1.06 6.71 -43.93
C GLY A 882 1.29 7.78 -42.84
N GLU A 883 0.22 8.49 -42.50
CA GLU A 883 0.25 9.54 -41.50
C GLU A 883 -0.05 8.98 -40.11
N TYR A 884 0.92 9.07 -39.20
CA TYR A 884 0.81 8.77 -37.80
C TYR A 884 0.54 10.04 -37.01
N THR A 885 -0.17 9.92 -35.87
CA THR A 885 -0.37 11.04 -34.95
C THR A 885 0.27 10.71 -33.61
N LEU A 886 1.30 11.47 -33.28
CA LEU A 886 1.90 11.47 -31.94
C LEU A 886 1.04 12.35 -31.05
N ARG A 887 0.56 11.83 -29.91
CA ARG A 887 -0.25 12.55 -28.93
C ARG A 887 0.46 12.61 -27.61
N ALA A 888 0.40 13.77 -26.96
CA ALA A 888 0.84 13.93 -25.60
C ALA A 888 -0.20 14.76 -24.83
N ARG A 889 -0.43 14.38 -23.57
CA ARG A 889 -1.35 15.06 -22.65
C ARG A 889 -0.68 15.19 -21.28
N ASP A 890 -0.65 16.39 -20.73
CA ASP A 890 -0.30 16.59 -19.32
C ASP A 890 -1.38 15.96 -18.41
N VAL A 891 -0.98 15.04 -17.57
CA VAL A 891 -1.91 14.28 -16.70
C VAL A 891 -2.59 15.20 -15.70
N ALA A 892 -1.87 16.20 -15.18
CA ALA A 892 -2.42 17.10 -14.18
C ALA A 892 -3.47 18.05 -14.76
N THR A 893 -3.26 18.60 -15.94
CA THR A 893 -4.08 19.70 -16.47
C THR A 893 -4.97 19.32 -17.65
N GLY A 894 -4.67 18.20 -18.30
CA GLY A 894 -5.35 17.78 -19.53
C GLY A 894 -4.88 18.54 -20.78
N VAL A 895 -3.99 19.54 -20.63
CA VAL A 895 -3.42 20.26 -21.80
C VAL A 895 -2.68 19.27 -22.68
N SER A 896 -2.98 19.31 -23.99
CA SER A 896 -2.50 18.31 -24.92
C SER A 896 -1.95 18.93 -26.21
N ALA A 897 -1.19 18.12 -26.92
CA ALA A 897 -0.69 18.43 -28.27
C ALA A 897 -0.68 17.19 -29.14
N GLU A 898 -0.73 17.44 -30.43
CA GLU A 898 -0.57 16.42 -31.49
C GLU A 898 0.52 16.83 -32.47
N HIS A 899 1.23 15.86 -33.01
CA HIS A 899 2.20 16.04 -34.09
C HIS A 899 1.97 14.97 -35.14
N LYS A 900 1.94 15.40 -36.42
CA LYS A 900 1.80 14.50 -37.56
C LYS A 900 3.17 14.01 -37.99
N LEU A 901 3.32 12.70 -38.07
CA LEU A 901 4.55 12.04 -38.52
C LEU A 901 4.23 11.20 -39.75
N LYS A 902 4.82 11.51 -40.89
CA LYS A 902 4.68 10.71 -42.11
C LYS A 902 5.69 9.56 -42.08
N VAL A 903 5.22 8.33 -42.17
CA VAL A 903 6.08 7.15 -42.34
C VAL A 903 6.11 6.80 -43.83
N GLU A 904 7.31 6.80 -44.47
CA GLU A 904 7.48 6.66 -45.93
C GLU A 904 8.13 5.31 -46.30
#